data_57e25c2867494a3da402aff56ce52a3b
#
_entry.id   57e25c2867494a3da402aff56ce52a3b
#
_cell.length_a   1.000
_cell.length_b   1.000
_cell.length_c   1.000
_cell.angle_alpha   90.00
_cell.angle_beta   90.00
_cell.angle_gamma   90.00
#
_symmetry.space_group_name_H-M   'P 1'
#
loop_
_entity.id
_entity.type
_entity.pdbx_description
1 polymer ?
#
loop_
_entity_poly.entity_id
_entity_poly.type
_entity_poly.pdbx_seq_one_letter_code
_entity_poly.pdbx_strand_id
1 'polypeptide(L)'
;MRRFLQRPVIEAISAGVLAASIAAAMITICSERVVQATATKARSGEVLAYASPLEMVFSPDGARLYVLCQGSDEVRVLNGATYKPIKKIAVGRVPRGMSLSSDGRRLLVTNTWDDTVSVIDTRTLAVTATWAVGAEPSGVVQDNAGKFVFVANRISNDVAVLDAATGAEQKRLAAGRGASYITASPDGTRLYVSHIYPNPTRASTALGNRAVPESEITVIDAARATIADRIHLKDIAHGFHIAFSRDGRLGVLAQLHPKNLVPLAHLEHSGAFADTLMLFGADVGNPVEVPLDELERYATRPFAVAISPDKSRIFVTCEGAEFVTVIDVLKLLQFARAHPGSSARDLSASANYVITRVEVGHDPRGMAMTRDGSKLLVANRLDDSISVIDARTNQVIRTVQLESPKTITVLRHGEQAFYTSRYSFQRQIGCANCHIDSTFDGLTWDLEPDGFGRDIVDNRLLEDLDGTEPFKWNGGNPNLPTECGPRTEKYFWRSENYDDLTLTDLVVYVRHLPLRPNRWRQADGSLTPAQERGKVLFDRPIDKFGKPIAEANRCGYCHSGPKGTSQKSFDVGTGKATDNSGLLDTPQLINVGLTVPYLHDGTAKTLEEIWTVYNPQDKHGRTNDLTKDELNDLIEYLRTR
;
A
#
# COMPACT_ATOMS: atom_id res chain seq x y z
N MET A 1 34.24 29.52 49.76
CA MET A 1 33.01 28.78 49.59
C MET A 1 32.64 28.67 48.07
N ARG A 2 33.48 28.07 47.22
CA ARG A 2 33.24 27.83 45.77
C ARG A 2 34.18 26.73 45.29
N ARG A 3 33.97 25.46 45.71
CA ARG A 3 34.74 24.30 45.19
C ARG A 3 34.08 22.93 45.44
N PHE A 4 32.74 22.80 45.52
CA PHE A 4 32.14 21.51 45.90
C PHE A 4 30.89 21.06 45.08
N LEU A 5 30.63 21.61 43.89
CA LEU A 5 29.40 21.24 43.16
C LEU A 5 29.59 20.90 41.67
N GLN A 6 30.77 20.53 41.18
CA GLN A 6 30.96 20.24 39.76
C GLN A 6 31.41 18.81 39.38
N ARG A 7 31.72 17.94 40.32
CA ARG A 7 32.15 16.57 39.95
C ARG A 7 31.04 15.51 39.72
N PRO A 8 29.91 15.48 40.43
CA PRO A 8 28.92 14.38 40.24
C PRO A 8 28.07 14.52 38.98
N VAL A 9 27.91 15.69 38.37
CA VAL A 9 27.06 15.88 37.19
C VAL A 9 27.76 15.41 35.90
N ILE A 10 29.08 15.61 35.82
CA ILE A 10 29.85 15.19 34.62
C ILE A 10 30.01 13.65 34.57
N GLU A 11 30.18 13.02 35.73
CA GLU A 11 30.26 11.54 35.79
C GLU A 11 28.89 10.86 35.51
N ALA A 12 27.78 11.47 35.91
CA ALA A 12 26.45 10.98 35.62
C ALA A 12 26.09 11.12 34.13
N ILE A 13 26.51 12.19 33.46
CA ILE A 13 26.29 12.39 32.02
C ILE A 13 27.16 11.43 31.20
N SER A 14 28.43 11.22 31.59
CA SER A 14 29.31 10.28 30.88
C SER A 14 28.87 8.81 31.07
N ALA A 15 28.37 8.45 32.26
CA ALA A 15 27.82 7.12 32.50
C ALA A 15 26.50 6.87 31.71
N GLY A 16 25.63 7.88 31.61
CA GLY A 16 24.39 7.80 30.82
C GLY A 16 24.64 7.65 29.31
N VAL A 17 25.59 8.42 28.77
CA VAL A 17 25.97 8.33 27.34
C VAL A 17 26.64 6.97 27.03
N LEU A 18 27.48 6.48 27.94
CA LEU A 18 28.13 5.17 27.77
C LEU A 18 27.11 4.02 27.86
N ALA A 19 26.15 4.10 28.77
CA ALA A 19 25.08 3.11 28.91
C ALA A 19 24.14 3.10 27.69
N ALA A 20 23.79 4.28 27.16
CA ALA A 20 22.99 4.39 25.93
C ALA A 20 23.74 3.87 24.70
N SER A 21 25.04 4.12 24.60
CA SER A 21 25.89 3.59 23.51
C SER A 21 26.07 2.08 23.60
N ILE A 22 26.19 1.52 24.80
CA ILE A 22 26.29 0.07 25.02
C ILE A 22 24.93 -0.60 24.72
N ALA A 23 23.82 0.00 25.13
CA ALA A 23 22.48 -0.50 24.82
C ALA A 23 22.21 -0.50 23.30
N ALA A 24 22.55 0.58 22.60
CA ALA A 24 22.44 0.66 21.16
C ALA A 24 23.32 -0.39 20.45
N ALA A 25 24.56 -0.57 20.89
CA ALA A 25 25.46 -1.60 20.36
C ALA A 25 24.96 -3.02 20.63
N MET A 26 24.41 -3.29 21.83
CA MET A 26 23.81 -4.60 22.14
C MET A 26 22.55 -4.88 21.31
N ILE A 27 21.70 -3.88 21.07
CA ILE A 27 20.51 -4.02 20.22
C ILE A 27 20.95 -4.33 18.78
N THR A 28 21.95 -3.65 18.25
CA THR A 28 22.49 -3.94 16.90
C THR A 28 23.09 -5.35 16.82
N ILE A 29 23.91 -5.75 17.80
CA ILE A 29 24.54 -7.07 17.84
C ILE A 29 23.51 -8.20 18.06
N CYS A 30 22.47 -7.98 18.88
CA CYS A 30 21.38 -8.94 19.05
C CYS A 30 20.52 -9.06 17.77
N SER A 31 20.19 -7.95 17.10
CA SER A 31 19.42 -7.98 15.86
C SER A 31 20.18 -8.67 14.72
N GLU A 32 21.47 -8.40 14.57
CA GLU A 32 22.33 -9.08 13.58
C GLU A 32 22.48 -10.58 13.88
N ARG A 33 22.63 -10.95 15.14
CA ARG A 33 22.71 -12.38 15.53
C ARG A 33 21.39 -13.12 15.33
N VAL A 34 20.25 -12.49 15.58
CA VAL A 34 18.93 -13.09 15.35
C VAL A 34 18.64 -13.21 13.85
N VAL A 35 18.98 -12.18 13.05
CA VAL A 35 18.83 -12.23 11.59
C VAL A 35 19.81 -13.22 10.96
N GLN A 36 21.06 -13.26 11.41
CA GLN A 36 22.02 -14.28 10.96
C GLN A 36 21.64 -15.69 11.42
N ALA A 37 21.08 -15.87 12.62
CA ALA A 37 20.61 -17.16 13.10
C ALA A 37 19.37 -17.65 12.32
N THR A 38 18.47 -16.75 11.90
CA THR A 38 17.34 -17.08 11.00
C THR A 38 17.81 -17.35 9.57
N ALA A 39 18.75 -16.57 9.05
CA ALA A 39 19.33 -16.81 7.72
C ALA A 39 20.19 -18.08 7.66
N THR A 40 20.87 -18.43 8.74
CA THR A 40 21.72 -19.67 8.80
C THR A 40 20.86 -20.92 9.05
N LYS A 41 19.75 -20.82 9.78
CA LYS A 41 18.80 -21.92 9.95
C LYS A 41 18.00 -22.24 8.69
N ALA A 42 17.81 -21.26 7.79
CA ALA A 42 17.15 -21.44 6.49
C ALA A 42 17.93 -22.37 5.53
N ARG A 43 19.15 -22.79 5.88
CA ARG A 43 19.97 -23.71 5.06
C ARG A 43 19.93 -25.19 5.48
N SER A 44 19.21 -25.56 6.54
CA SER A 44 19.16 -26.94 7.01
C SER A 44 17.82 -27.38 7.60
N GLY A 45 16.75 -27.25 6.83
CA GLY A 45 15.39 -27.73 7.13
C GLY A 45 14.36 -26.81 6.50
N GLU A 46 13.24 -27.33 6.01
CA GLU A 46 12.12 -26.53 5.53
C GLU A 46 11.69 -25.55 6.64
N VAL A 47 12.06 -24.29 6.49
CA VAL A 47 11.52 -23.22 7.35
C VAL A 47 10.09 -22.99 6.90
N LEU A 48 9.14 -23.36 7.73
CA LEU A 48 7.73 -23.15 7.46
C LEU A 48 7.47 -21.64 7.33
N ALA A 49 7.09 -21.18 6.14
CA ALA A 49 6.75 -19.79 5.89
C ALA A 49 5.38 -19.44 6.49
N TYR A 50 5.21 -18.19 6.90
CA TYR A 50 3.89 -17.66 7.26
C TYR A 50 2.97 -17.73 6.05
N ALA A 51 1.73 -18.19 6.25
CA ALA A 51 0.75 -18.29 5.17
C ALA A 51 0.33 -16.91 4.64
N SER A 52 0.09 -15.98 5.52
CA SER A 52 -0.43 -14.63 5.22
C SER A 52 -1.62 -14.69 4.24
N PRO A 53 -2.78 -15.27 4.66
CA PRO A 53 -3.94 -15.42 3.79
C PRO A 53 -4.47 -14.06 3.37
N LEU A 54 -4.69 -13.85 2.07
CA LEU A 54 -5.06 -12.56 1.50
C LEU A 54 -6.46 -12.57 0.88
N GLU A 55 -6.77 -13.58 0.09
CA GLU A 55 -8.03 -13.72 -0.65
C GLU A 55 -8.61 -15.11 -0.49
N MET A 56 -9.93 -15.23 -0.61
CA MET A 56 -10.62 -16.52 -0.53
C MET A 56 -11.76 -16.59 -1.53
N VAL A 57 -11.97 -17.78 -2.12
CA VAL A 57 -13.13 -18.05 -2.98
C VAL A 57 -13.60 -19.49 -2.80
N PHE A 58 -14.91 -19.68 -2.71
CA PHE A 58 -15.51 -21.02 -2.76
C PHE A 58 -15.62 -21.54 -4.19
N SER A 59 -15.46 -22.86 -4.36
CA SER A 59 -15.91 -23.51 -5.60
C SER A 59 -17.42 -23.32 -5.80
N PRO A 60 -17.94 -23.36 -7.05
CA PRO A 60 -19.36 -23.13 -7.33
C PRO A 60 -20.32 -24.05 -6.56
N ASP A 61 -19.88 -25.27 -6.26
CA ASP A 61 -20.63 -26.27 -5.45
C ASP A 61 -20.44 -26.11 -3.95
N GLY A 62 -19.56 -25.19 -3.50
CA GLY A 62 -19.22 -25.00 -2.10
C GLY A 62 -18.34 -26.10 -1.49
N ALA A 63 -17.94 -27.12 -2.27
CA ALA A 63 -17.18 -28.26 -1.75
C ALA A 63 -15.75 -27.92 -1.37
N ARG A 64 -15.17 -26.89 -1.98
CA ARG A 64 -13.80 -26.43 -1.75
C ARG A 64 -13.76 -24.94 -1.42
N LEU A 65 -12.83 -24.57 -0.56
CA LEU A 65 -12.43 -23.19 -0.31
C LEU A 65 -10.98 -23.04 -0.78
N TYR A 66 -10.74 -22.12 -1.69
CA TYR A 66 -9.41 -21.73 -2.13
C TYR A 66 -8.98 -20.52 -1.32
N VAL A 67 -7.80 -20.59 -0.71
CA VAL A 67 -7.21 -19.52 0.12
C VAL A 67 -5.89 -19.12 -0.50
N LEU A 68 -5.78 -17.90 -0.96
CA LEU A 68 -4.55 -17.31 -1.48
C LEU A 68 -3.65 -16.93 -0.32
N CYS A 69 -2.48 -17.53 -0.23
CA CYS A 69 -1.50 -17.32 0.82
C CYS A 69 -0.30 -16.56 0.27
N GLN A 70 -0.27 -15.24 0.51
CA GLN A 70 0.75 -14.35 -0.04
C GLN A 70 2.15 -14.62 0.52
N GLY A 71 2.24 -14.93 1.82
CA GLY A 71 3.54 -15.09 2.49
C GLY A 71 4.24 -16.42 2.20
N SER A 72 3.50 -17.41 1.67
CA SER A 72 4.04 -18.73 1.30
C SER A 72 3.97 -19.02 -0.20
N ASP A 73 3.62 -18.02 -1.03
CA ASP A 73 3.54 -18.12 -2.49
C ASP A 73 2.72 -19.33 -2.98
N GLU A 74 1.55 -19.55 -2.36
CA GLU A 74 0.72 -20.73 -2.65
C GLU A 74 -0.78 -20.44 -2.57
N VAL A 75 -1.57 -21.31 -3.18
CA VAL A 75 -3.01 -21.45 -2.93
C VAL A 75 -3.23 -22.67 -2.08
N ARG A 76 -3.84 -22.52 -0.91
CA ARG A 76 -4.32 -23.62 -0.07
C ARG A 76 -5.74 -23.99 -0.42
N VAL A 77 -5.95 -25.26 -0.67
CA VAL A 77 -7.28 -25.82 -0.95
C VAL A 77 -7.77 -26.50 0.32
N LEU A 78 -8.88 -26.01 0.85
CA LEU A 78 -9.54 -26.56 2.02
C LEU A 78 -10.88 -27.19 1.64
N ASN A 79 -11.34 -28.14 2.43
CA ASN A 79 -12.72 -28.64 2.33
C ASN A 79 -13.69 -27.53 2.74
N GLY A 80 -14.67 -27.22 1.88
CA GLY A 80 -15.55 -26.06 2.08
C GLY A 80 -16.48 -26.14 3.29
N ALA A 81 -16.78 -27.36 3.81
CA ALA A 81 -17.63 -27.56 4.96
C ALA A 81 -16.84 -27.69 6.28
N THR A 82 -15.71 -28.41 6.25
CA THR A 82 -14.94 -28.73 7.45
C THR A 82 -13.73 -27.84 7.65
N TYR A 83 -13.30 -27.14 6.58
CA TYR A 83 -12.09 -26.30 6.50
C TYR A 83 -10.78 -27.09 6.73
N LYS A 84 -10.81 -28.42 6.59
CA LYS A 84 -9.60 -29.24 6.65
C LYS A 84 -8.78 -29.07 5.38
N PRO A 85 -7.43 -29.06 5.47
CA PRO A 85 -6.58 -28.91 4.30
C PRO A 85 -6.73 -30.11 3.35
N ILE A 86 -6.75 -29.84 2.03
CA ILE A 86 -6.77 -30.84 0.97
C ILE A 86 -5.43 -30.82 0.22
N LYS A 87 -4.97 -29.64 -0.20
CA LYS A 87 -3.76 -29.48 -1.00
C LYS A 87 -3.19 -28.08 -0.88
N LYS A 88 -1.86 -27.97 -1.06
CA LYS A 88 -1.13 -26.72 -1.30
C LYS A 88 -0.68 -26.71 -2.76
N ILE A 89 -0.84 -25.60 -3.45
CA ILE A 89 -0.49 -25.41 -4.86
C ILE A 89 0.46 -24.22 -4.91
N ALA A 90 1.73 -24.45 -5.21
CA ALA A 90 2.71 -23.38 -5.38
C ALA A 90 2.34 -22.55 -6.63
N VAL A 91 2.49 -21.24 -6.52
CA VAL A 91 2.28 -20.24 -7.59
C VAL A 91 3.52 -19.33 -7.69
N GLY A 92 3.43 -18.21 -8.38
CA GLY A 92 4.54 -17.26 -8.43
C GLY A 92 4.60 -16.37 -7.17
N ARG A 93 5.63 -15.50 -7.13
CA ARG A 93 5.97 -14.70 -5.94
C ARG A 93 4.96 -13.61 -5.63
N VAL A 94 4.69 -13.45 -4.32
CA VAL A 94 3.82 -12.42 -3.76
C VAL A 94 2.46 -12.40 -4.47
N PRO A 95 1.71 -13.51 -4.48
CA PRO A 95 0.41 -13.57 -5.14
C PRO A 95 -0.59 -12.65 -4.46
N ARG A 96 -1.47 -11.97 -5.23
CA ARG A 96 -2.32 -10.93 -4.68
C ARG A 96 -3.81 -11.08 -5.02
N GLY A 97 -4.15 -11.38 -6.24
CA GLY A 97 -5.54 -11.53 -6.68
C GLY A 97 -5.85 -12.95 -7.14
N MET A 98 -7.08 -13.37 -6.92
CA MET A 98 -7.54 -14.71 -7.27
C MET A 98 -8.99 -14.69 -7.74
N SER A 99 -9.29 -15.36 -8.85
CA SER A 99 -10.68 -15.57 -9.29
C SER A 99 -10.88 -16.91 -9.98
N LEU A 100 -12.11 -17.42 -9.89
CA LEU A 100 -12.52 -18.58 -10.67
C LEU A 100 -12.99 -18.17 -12.07
N SER A 101 -12.71 -19.02 -13.06
CA SER A 101 -13.35 -18.93 -14.37
C SER A 101 -14.87 -19.11 -14.24
N SER A 102 -15.64 -18.59 -15.20
CA SER A 102 -17.09 -18.64 -15.18
C SER A 102 -17.66 -20.07 -15.11
N ASP A 103 -16.94 -21.06 -15.66
CA ASP A 103 -17.28 -22.48 -15.60
C ASP A 103 -16.73 -23.20 -14.34
N GLY A 104 -15.99 -22.49 -13.49
CA GLY A 104 -15.37 -23.01 -12.27
C GLY A 104 -14.22 -24.01 -12.47
N ARG A 105 -13.77 -24.22 -13.73
CA ARG A 105 -12.74 -25.22 -14.04
C ARG A 105 -11.31 -24.71 -13.90
N ARG A 106 -11.13 -23.41 -13.90
CA ARG A 106 -9.81 -22.76 -13.72
C ARG A 106 -9.86 -21.77 -12.58
N LEU A 107 -8.79 -21.74 -11.82
CA LEU A 107 -8.51 -20.71 -10.84
C LEU A 107 -7.33 -19.87 -11.36
N LEU A 108 -7.54 -18.57 -11.49
CA LEU A 108 -6.57 -17.59 -11.96
C LEU A 108 -5.94 -16.90 -10.76
N VAL A 109 -4.62 -16.79 -10.72
CA VAL A 109 -3.88 -16.18 -9.60
C VAL A 109 -2.83 -15.22 -10.16
N THR A 110 -2.86 -13.95 -9.75
CA THR A 110 -1.83 -12.97 -10.11
C THR A 110 -0.60 -13.13 -9.23
N ASN A 111 0.58 -13.18 -9.84
CA ASN A 111 1.89 -13.23 -9.18
C ASN A 111 2.56 -11.87 -9.32
N THR A 112 2.39 -11.02 -8.30
CA THR A 112 2.69 -9.59 -8.37
C THR A 112 4.17 -9.29 -8.64
N TRP A 113 5.10 -10.10 -8.08
CA TRP A 113 6.53 -9.88 -8.27
C TRP A 113 7.13 -10.62 -9.47
N ASP A 114 6.35 -11.45 -10.14
CA ASP A 114 6.77 -12.17 -11.35
C ASP A 114 6.12 -11.63 -12.63
N ASP A 115 5.22 -10.65 -12.50
CA ASP A 115 4.46 -10.05 -13.61
C ASP A 115 3.73 -11.12 -14.45
N THR A 116 3.13 -12.11 -13.75
CA THR A 116 2.45 -13.24 -14.38
C THR A 116 1.11 -13.56 -13.73
N VAL A 117 0.33 -14.40 -14.43
CA VAL A 117 -0.88 -15.07 -13.92
C VAL A 117 -0.67 -16.58 -13.97
N SER A 118 -0.79 -17.26 -12.82
CA SER A 118 -0.85 -18.73 -12.76
C SER A 118 -2.27 -19.20 -13.06
N VAL A 119 -2.39 -20.20 -13.93
CA VAL A 119 -3.66 -20.86 -14.27
C VAL A 119 -3.69 -22.24 -13.64
N ILE A 120 -4.58 -22.46 -12.69
CA ILE A 120 -4.74 -23.72 -11.97
C ILE A 120 -5.98 -24.45 -12.47
N ASP A 121 -5.83 -25.70 -12.87
CA ASP A 121 -6.97 -26.59 -13.14
C ASP A 121 -7.58 -27.05 -11.80
N THR A 122 -8.87 -26.72 -11.60
CA THR A 122 -9.54 -26.98 -10.32
C THR A 122 -9.85 -28.46 -10.09
N ARG A 123 -9.84 -29.30 -11.12
CA ARG A 123 -10.05 -30.74 -11.00
C ARG A 123 -8.78 -31.45 -10.55
N THR A 124 -7.64 -31.15 -11.17
CA THR A 124 -6.34 -31.77 -10.87
C THR A 124 -5.60 -31.07 -9.74
N LEU A 125 -5.97 -29.84 -9.41
CA LEU A 125 -5.33 -28.97 -8.43
C LEU A 125 -3.84 -28.77 -8.76
N ALA A 126 -3.55 -28.43 -10.00
CA ALA A 126 -2.21 -28.18 -10.50
C ALA A 126 -2.17 -26.94 -11.41
N VAL A 127 -1.05 -26.22 -11.39
CA VAL A 127 -0.79 -25.14 -12.34
C VAL A 127 -0.59 -25.77 -13.72
N THR A 128 -1.35 -25.31 -14.70
CA THR A 128 -1.33 -25.80 -16.08
C THR A 128 -0.70 -24.81 -17.05
N ALA A 129 -0.66 -23.53 -16.68
CA ALA A 129 -0.02 -22.48 -17.48
C ALA A 129 0.38 -21.30 -16.57
N THR A 130 1.34 -20.52 -17.07
CA THR A 130 1.72 -19.22 -16.48
C THR A 130 1.77 -18.21 -17.63
N TRP A 131 1.02 -17.12 -17.52
CA TRP A 131 0.86 -16.10 -18.54
C TRP A 131 1.56 -14.80 -18.13
N ALA A 132 2.37 -14.24 -19.03
CA ALA A 132 2.98 -12.92 -18.81
C ALA A 132 1.94 -11.80 -18.94
N VAL A 133 2.06 -10.75 -18.09
CA VAL A 133 1.14 -9.60 -18.04
C VAL A 133 1.89 -8.29 -17.81
N GLY A 134 1.21 -7.23 -17.41
CA GLY A 134 1.83 -5.96 -17.02
C GLY A 134 2.50 -5.99 -15.66
N ALA A 135 3.10 -4.86 -15.28
CA ALA A 135 3.87 -4.76 -14.03
C ALA A 135 2.97 -4.70 -12.79
N GLU A 136 3.30 -5.53 -11.80
CA GLU A 136 2.56 -5.74 -10.55
C GLU A 136 1.08 -6.08 -10.77
N PRO A 137 0.76 -7.22 -11.40
CA PRO A 137 -0.62 -7.68 -11.51
C PRO A 137 -1.20 -7.90 -10.11
N SER A 138 -2.41 -7.40 -9.90
CA SER A 138 -3.09 -7.44 -8.60
C SER A 138 -4.46 -8.11 -8.71
N GLY A 139 -5.41 -7.53 -9.42
CA GLY A 139 -6.73 -8.12 -9.63
C GLY A 139 -6.81 -8.91 -10.93
N VAL A 140 -7.60 -9.99 -10.96
CA VAL A 140 -7.85 -10.81 -12.16
C VAL A 140 -9.30 -11.26 -12.22
N VAL A 141 -9.90 -11.24 -13.41
CA VAL A 141 -11.25 -11.77 -13.65
C VAL A 141 -11.38 -12.28 -15.07
N GLN A 142 -12.13 -13.35 -15.27
CA GLN A 142 -12.55 -13.82 -16.59
C GLN A 142 -13.95 -13.29 -16.90
N ASP A 143 -14.21 -12.92 -18.17
CA ASP A 143 -15.55 -12.58 -18.62
C ASP A 143 -16.50 -13.82 -18.58
N ASN A 144 -17.81 -13.56 -18.49
CA ASN A 144 -18.80 -14.65 -18.42
C ASN A 144 -18.86 -15.51 -19.70
N ALA A 145 -18.42 -14.97 -20.84
CA ALA A 145 -18.35 -15.70 -22.09
C ALA A 145 -17.15 -16.65 -22.16
N GLY A 146 -16.21 -16.56 -21.24
CA GLY A 146 -14.99 -17.35 -21.22
C GLY A 146 -14.00 -17.01 -22.34
N LYS A 147 -14.14 -15.80 -22.93
CA LYS A 147 -13.34 -15.34 -24.07
C LYS A 147 -12.09 -14.57 -23.64
N PHE A 148 -12.23 -13.70 -22.65
CA PHE A 148 -11.16 -12.82 -22.18
C PHE A 148 -10.86 -13.01 -20.70
N VAL A 149 -9.58 -12.83 -20.33
CA VAL A 149 -9.14 -12.61 -18.95
C VAL A 149 -8.61 -11.20 -18.85
N PHE A 150 -9.07 -10.47 -17.85
CA PHE A 150 -8.68 -9.09 -17.54
C PHE A 150 -7.82 -9.08 -16.30
N VAL A 151 -6.67 -8.41 -16.38
CA VAL A 151 -5.69 -8.33 -15.29
C VAL A 151 -5.35 -6.87 -15.01
N ALA A 152 -5.67 -6.41 -13.81
CA ALA A 152 -5.32 -5.06 -13.35
C ALA A 152 -3.85 -5.03 -12.91
N ASN A 153 -3.05 -4.14 -13.51
CA ASN A 153 -1.62 -4.02 -13.28
C ASN A 153 -1.32 -2.68 -12.59
N ARG A 154 -0.84 -2.74 -11.33
CA ARG A 154 -0.70 -1.58 -10.45
C ARG A 154 0.31 -0.56 -10.93
N ILE A 155 1.46 -1.01 -11.41
CA ILE A 155 2.56 -0.13 -11.83
C ILE A 155 2.42 0.27 -13.30
N SER A 156 1.94 -0.63 -14.16
CA SER A 156 1.65 -0.29 -15.55
C SER A 156 0.45 0.69 -15.67
N ASN A 157 -0.38 0.82 -14.64
CA ASN A 157 -1.60 1.65 -14.65
C ASN A 157 -2.54 1.28 -15.81
N ASP A 158 -2.70 0.00 -16.06
CA ASP A 158 -3.51 -0.53 -17.14
C ASP A 158 -4.26 -1.81 -16.74
N VAL A 159 -5.15 -2.24 -17.62
CA VAL A 159 -5.75 -3.58 -17.56
C VAL A 159 -5.34 -4.34 -18.81
N ALA A 160 -4.55 -5.40 -18.63
CA ALA A 160 -4.22 -6.31 -19.70
C ALA A 160 -5.44 -7.17 -20.05
N VAL A 161 -5.73 -7.31 -21.34
CA VAL A 161 -6.80 -8.17 -21.87
C VAL A 161 -6.15 -9.35 -22.58
N LEU A 162 -6.32 -10.54 -22.02
CA LEU A 162 -5.75 -11.77 -22.54
C LEU A 162 -6.82 -12.63 -23.20
N ASP A 163 -6.45 -13.37 -24.22
CA ASP A 163 -7.25 -14.49 -24.72
C ASP A 163 -7.33 -15.58 -23.65
N ALA A 164 -8.52 -15.95 -23.25
CA ALA A 164 -8.73 -16.86 -22.12
C ALA A 164 -8.30 -18.31 -22.38
N ALA A 165 -8.12 -18.72 -23.64
CA ALA A 165 -7.68 -20.07 -23.98
C ALA A 165 -6.14 -20.18 -24.00
N THR A 166 -5.47 -19.15 -24.52
CA THR A 166 -4.02 -19.18 -24.80
C THR A 166 -3.20 -18.34 -23.84
N GLY A 167 -3.80 -17.33 -23.16
CA GLY A 167 -3.09 -16.33 -22.36
C GLY A 167 -2.40 -15.25 -23.20
N ALA A 168 -2.57 -15.25 -24.52
CA ALA A 168 -1.98 -14.23 -25.38
C ALA A 168 -2.60 -12.86 -25.13
N GLU A 169 -1.77 -11.86 -24.90
CA GLU A 169 -2.22 -10.48 -24.71
C GLU A 169 -2.83 -9.95 -26.04
N GLN A 170 -4.07 -9.50 -25.97
CA GLN A 170 -4.79 -8.93 -27.10
C GLN A 170 -4.64 -7.41 -27.16
N LYS A 171 -4.69 -6.77 -26.00
CA LYS A 171 -4.54 -5.33 -25.84
C LYS A 171 -4.38 -4.92 -24.37
N ARG A 172 -4.05 -3.66 -24.16
CA ARG A 172 -4.06 -2.98 -22.85
C ARG A 172 -5.04 -1.82 -22.84
N LEU A 173 -5.76 -1.70 -21.75
CA LEU A 173 -6.71 -0.61 -21.51
C LEU A 173 -6.09 0.32 -20.48
N ALA A 174 -5.86 1.58 -20.83
CA ALA A 174 -5.35 2.58 -19.89
C ALA A 174 -6.36 2.76 -18.75
N ALA A 175 -5.90 2.59 -17.53
CA ALA A 175 -6.66 2.75 -16.31
C ALA A 175 -6.11 3.91 -15.47
N GLY A 176 -6.76 4.23 -14.35
CA GLY A 176 -6.23 5.16 -13.38
C GLY A 176 -4.98 4.62 -12.67
N ARG A 177 -4.34 5.45 -11.89
CA ARG A 177 -3.08 5.11 -11.22
C ARG A 177 -3.28 4.03 -10.15
N GLY A 178 -2.44 3.00 -10.19
CA GLY A 178 -2.50 1.91 -9.23
C GLY A 178 -3.71 1.00 -9.42
N ALA A 179 -4.07 0.65 -10.66
CA ALA A 179 -5.15 -0.31 -10.97
C ALA A 179 -4.94 -1.61 -10.18
N SER A 180 -5.82 -1.92 -9.23
CA SER A 180 -5.55 -2.96 -8.23
C SER A 180 -6.62 -4.06 -8.18
N TYR A 181 -7.86 -3.72 -7.90
CA TYR A 181 -8.91 -4.72 -7.75
C TYR A 181 -9.87 -4.62 -8.92
N ILE A 182 -10.34 -5.77 -9.41
CA ILE A 182 -11.26 -5.84 -10.53
C ILE A 182 -12.41 -6.78 -10.17
N THR A 183 -13.64 -6.31 -10.36
CA THR A 183 -14.86 -7.04 -10.03
C THR A 183 -15.85 -6.97 -11.20
N ALA A 184 -16.47 -8.09 -11.54
CA ALA A 184 -17.54 -8.13 -12.54
C ALA A 184 -18.88 -7.72 -11.93
N SER A 185 -19.70 -7.00 -12.71
CA SER A 185 -21.13 -6.86 -12.39
C SER A 185 -21.80 -8.22 -12.36
N PRO A 186 -22.88 -8.45 -11.58
CA PRO A 186 -23.55 -9.74 -11.49
C PRO A 186 -24.08 -10.29 -12.83
N ASP A 187 -24.42 -9.39 -13.75
CA ASP A 187 -24.83 -9.76 -15.12
C ASP A 187 -23.63 -10.04 -16.06
N GLY A 188 -22.40 -9.79 -15.58
CA GLY A 188 -21.16 -9.98 -16.33
C GLY A 188 -20.93 -9.03 -17.50
N THR A 189 -21.76 -7.99 -17.66
CA THR A 189 -21.65 -7.05 -18.79
C THR A 189 -20.56 -6.00 -18.58
N ARG A 190 -20.25 -5.66 -17.33
CA ARG A 190 -19.29 -4.64 -16.93
C ARG A 190 -18.28 -5.17 -15.93
N LEU A 191 -17.06 -4.65 -16.02
CA LEU A 191 -16.02 -4.85 -15.03
C LEU A 191 -15.67 -3.50 -14.40
N TYR A 192 -15.44 -3.50 -13.12
CA TYR A 192 -15.14 -2.31 -12.32
C TYR A 192 -13.75 -2.46 -11.71
N VAL A 193 -12.86 -1.51 -11.99
CA VAL A 193 -11.48 -1.49 -11.50
C VAL A 193 -11.31 -0.35 -10.53
N SER A 194 -10.89 -0.65 -9.31
CA SER A 194 -10.51 0.35 -8.32
C SER A 194 -9.01 0.63 -8.34
N HIS A 195 -8.63 1.78 -7.80
CA HIS A 195 -7.29 2.32 -7.87
C HIS A 195 -6.76 2.64 -6.47
N ILE A 196 -5.54 2.15 -6.19
CA ILE A 196 -4.92 2.26 -4.86
C ILE A 196 -4.05 3.51 -4.71
N TYR A 197 -3.76 4.23 -5.79
CA TYR A 197 -3.06 5.52 -5.73
C TYR A 197 -3.91 6.63 -6.34
N PRO A 198 -3.87 7.85 -5.77
CA PRO A 198 -4.54 8.98 -6.37
C PRO A 198 -3.92 9.35 -7.72
N ASN A 199 -4.75 9.84 -8.63
CA ASN A 199 -4.28 10.42 -9.86
C ASN A 199 -3.53 11.74 -9.55
N PRO A 200 -2.40 12.03 -10.21
CA PRO A 200 -1.67 13.26 -9.96
C PRO A 200 -2.48 14.47 -10.45
N THR A 201 -2.99 15.25 -9.51
CA THR A 201 -3.71 16.50 -9.78
C THR A 201 -2.77 17.71 -9.67
N ARG A 202 -3.17 18.86 -10.22
CA ARG A 202 -2.39 20.09 -10.05
C ARG A 202 -2.61 20.67 -8.67
N ALA A 203 -1.52 21.10 -8.04
CA ALA A 203 -1.60 21.85 -6.80
C ALA A 203 -2.36 23.17 -7.00
N SER A 204 -3.16 23.55 -6.00
CA SER A 204 -3.90 24.81 -5.97
C SER A 204 -3.26 25.79 -5.00
N THR A 205 -3.00 27.01 -5.44
CA THR A 205 -2.50 28.08 -4.56
C THR A 205 -3.49 28.42 -3.45
N ALA A 206 -4.79 28.25 -3.69
CA ALA A 206 -5.84 28.42 -2.67
C ALA A 206 -5.75 27.37 -1.54
N LEU A 207 -5.08 26.24 -1.79
CA LEU A 207 -4.87 25.15 -0.83
C LEU A 207 -3.41 25.09 -0.34
N GLY A 208 -2.67 26.20 -0.37
CA GLY A 208 -1.26 26.23 0.05
C GLY A 208 -0.36 25.38 -0.85
N ASN A 209 -0.59 25.40 -2.17
CA ASN A 209 0.09 24.57 -3.18
C ASN A 209 -0.09 23.06 -3.04
N ARG A 210 -1.12 22.60 -2.34
CA ARG A 210 -1.48 21.18 -2.26
C ARG A 210 -2.50 20.80 -3.34
N ALA A 211 -2.42 19.55 -3.79
CA ALA A 211 -3.39 18.98 -4.71
C ALA A 211 -4.52 18.29 -3.95
N VAL A 212 -5.75 18.50 -4.38
CA VAL A 212 -6.88 17.68 -3.92
C VAL A 212 -6.70 16.28 -4.47
N PRO A 213 -6.73 15.24 -3.65
CA PRO A 213 -6.67 13.87 -4.14
C PRO A 213 -7.87 13.55 -5.03
N GLU A 214 -7.62 12.86 -6.11
CA GLU A 214 -8.66 12.33 -7.00
C GLU A 214 -8.34 10.88 -7.34
N SER A 215 -9.35 10.03 -7.27
CA SER A 215 -9.28 8.66 -7.74
C SER A 215 -10.41 8.40 -8.73
N GLU A 216 -10.55 7.17 -9.20
CA GLU A 216 -11.62 6.78 -10.10
C GLU A 216 -12.00 5.31 -9.93
N ILE A 217 -13.15 4.93 -10.46
CA ILE A 217 -13.45 3.54 -10.80
C ILE A 217 -13.47 3.48 -12.33
N THR A 218 -12.55 2.73 -12.93
CA THR A 218 -12.56 2.49 -14.36
C THR A 218 -13.57 1.39 -14.69
N VAL A 219 -14.53 1.69 -15.58
CA VAL A 219 -15.58 0.76 -15.98
C VAL A 219 -15.30 0.23 -17.39
N ILE A 220 -15.25 -1.10 -17.53
CA ILE A 220 -14.92 -1.79 -18.79
C ILE A 220 -16.16 -2.51 -19.31
N ASP A 221 -16.43 -2.41 -20.61
CA ASP A 221 -17.34 -3.29 -21.33
C ASP A 221 -16.66 -4.66 -21.53
N ALA A 222 -17.14 -5.67 -20.83
CA ALA A 222 -16.49 -6.98 -20.81
C ALA A 222 -16.49 -7.66 -22.18
N ALA A 223 -17.59 -7.56 -22.94
CA ALA A 223 -17.74 -8.21 -24.25
C ALA A 223 -16.87 -7.54 -25.34
N ARG A 224 -16.78 -6.20 -25.33
CA ARG A 224 -15.96 -5.43 -26.27
C ARG A 224 -14.52 -5.28 -25.83
N ALA A 225 -14.26 -5.52 -24.55
CA ALA A 225 -12.99 -5.25 -23.89
C ALA A 225 -12.52 -3.80 -24.16
N THR A 226 -13.36 -2.81 -23.87
CA THR A 226 -13.09 -1.38 -24.03
C THR A 226 -13.50 -0.64 -22.78
N ILE A 227 -12.85 0.50 -22.51
CA ILE A 227 -13.31 1.41 -21.45
C ILE A 227 -14.71 1.91 -21.83
N ALA A 228 -15.67 1.69 -20.93
CA ALA A 228 -17.06 2.12 -21.10
C ALA A 228 -17.34 3.43 -20.37
N ASP A 229 -16.73 3.64 -19.22
CA ASP A 229 -16.95 4.81 -18.37
C ASP A 229 -15.82 4.99 -17.35
N ARG A 230 -15.77 6.13 -16.66
CA ARG A 230 -14.93 6.45 -15.51
C ARG A 230 -15.77 7.17 -14.45
N ILE A 231 -15.93 6.55 -13.30
CA ILE A 231 -16.59 7.20 -12.16
C ILE A 231 -15.52 7.95 -11.37
N HIS A 232 -15.50 9.26 -11.47
CA HIS A 232 -14.54 10.11 -10.77
C HIS A 232 -14.88 10.23 -9.29
N LEU A 233 -13.87 10.04 -8.45
CA LEU A 233 -13.96 10.07 -6.99
C LEU A 233 -13.13 11.24 -6.46
N LYS A 234 -13.81 12.37 -6.23
CA LYS A 234 -13.18 13.57 -5.69
C LYS A 234 -12.88 13.42 -4.20
N ASP A 235 -11.76 13.99 -3.75
CA ASP A 235 -11.26 13.92 -2.37
C ASP A 235 -10.92 12.48 -1.88
N ILE A 236 -10.84 11.50 -2.79
CA ILE A 236 -10.52 10.11 -2.48
C ILE A 236 -9.11 9.79 -2.99
N ALA A 237 -8.31 9.12 -2.17
CA ALA A 237 -6.97 8.69 -2.54
C ALA A 237 -6.89 7.21 -2.88
N HIS A 238 -7.52 6.35 -2.08
CA HIS A 238 -7.30 4.92 -2.13
C HIS A 238 -8.63 4.19 -2.22
N GLY A 239 -8.84 3.47 -3.32
CA GLY A 239 -9.96 2.57 -3.52
C GLY A 239 -9.50 1.10 -3.44
N PHE A 240 -10.21 0.29 -2.64
CA PHE A 240 -9.92 -1.13 -2.44
C PHE A 240 -10.96 -2.02 -3.13
N HIS A 241 -11.50 -3.01 -2.46
CA HIS A 241 -12.45 -3.94 -3.06
C HIS A 241 -13.81 -3.31 -3.37
N ILE A 242 -14.39 -3.78 -4.48
CA ILE A 242 -15.76 -3.45 -4.88
C ILE A 242 -16.61 -4.73 -4.78
N ALA A 243 -17.79 -4.59 -4.18
CA ALA A 243 -18.80 -5.63 -4.19
C ALA A 243 -20.11 -5.14 -4.77
N PHE A 244 -20.87 -6.05 -5.38
CA PHE A 244 -22.21 -5.79 -5.90
C PHE A 244 -23.26 -6.60 -5.14
N SER A 245 -24.45 -6.02 -4.94
CA SER A 245 -25.63 -6.78 -4.60
C SER A 245 -25.97 -7.75 -5.76
N ARG A 246 -26.57 -8.89 -5.43
CA ARG A 246 -26.88 -9.95 -6.41
C ARG A 246 -27.73 -9.45 -7.59
N ASP A 247 -28.58 -8.45 -7.37
CA ASP A 247 -29.41 -7.80 -8.40
C ASP A 247 -28.65 -6.74 -9.22
N GLY A 248 -27.36 -6.49 -8.93
CA GLY A 248 -26.51 -5.52 -9.63
C GLY A 248 -26.88 -4.06 -9.39
N ARG A 249 -27.88 -3.76 -8.52
CA ARG A 249 -28.41 -2.41 -8.35
C ARG A 249 -27.62 -1.55 -7.36
N LEU A 250 -26.86 -2.19 -6.46
CA LEU A 250 -25.98 -1.54 -5.47
C LEU A 250 -24.55 -2.03 -5.66
N GLY A 251 -23.64 -1.11 -5.97
CA GLY A 251 -22.20 -1.27 -5.91
C GLY A 251 -21.65 -0.57 -4.67
N VAL A 252 -20.67 -1.16 -4.02
CA VAL A 252 -20.02 -0.63 -2.82
C VAL A 252 -18.51 -0.77 -2.94
N LEU A 253 -17.78 0.34 -2.83
CA LEU A 253 -16.32 0.40 -2.80
C LEU A 253 -15.86 0.76 -1.39
N ALA A 254 -14.94 0.01 -0.82
CA ALA A 254 -14.19 0.40 0.38
C ALA A 254 -13.09 1.39 0.00
N GLN A 255 -12.95 2.50 0.74
CA GLN A 255 -12.02 3.56 0.37
C GLN A 255 -11.51 4.38 1.56
N LEU A 256 -10.41 5.10 1.33
CA LEU A 256 -9.86 6.10 2.26
C LEU A 256 -10.01 7.51 1.70
N HIS A 257 -10.60 8.38 2.51
CA HIS A 257 -10.69 9.81 2.26
C HIS A 257 -9.60 10.51 3.08
N PRO A 258 -8.49 10.95 2.48
CA PRO A 258 -7.40 11.55 3.23
C PRO A 258 -7.73 12.99 3.66
N LYS A 259 -7.23 13.38 4.82
CA LYS A 259 -7.33 14.75 5.33
C LYS A 259 -5.99 15.48 5.19
N ASN A 260 -5.23 15.15 4.17
CA ASN A 260 -3.87 15.63 3.92
C ASN A 260 -3.78 17.14 3.66
N LEU A 261 -4.91 17.81 3.41
CA LEU A 261 -4.98 19.27 3.27
C LEU A 261 -5.09 20.01 4.61
N VAL A 262 -5.19 19.28 5.72
CA VAL A 262 -5.21 19.84 7.08
C VAL A 262 -3.91 19.44 7.76
N PRO A 263 -3.21 20.37 8.46
CA PRO A 263 -2.03 19.99 9.24
C PRO A 263 -2.34 18.85 10.20
N LEU A 264 -1.48 17.84 10.25
CA LEU A 264 -1.70 16.68 11.08
C LEU A 264 -1.82 17.07 12.57
N ALA A 265 -1.13 18.12 12.98
CA ALA A 265 -1.23 18.71 14.31
C ALA A 265 -2.65 19.15 14.72
N HIS A 266 -3.54 19.40 13.74
CA HIS A 266 -4.92 19.83 13.97
C HIS A 266 -5.94 18.67 13.88
N LEU A 267 -5.48 17.45 13.67
CA LEU A 267 -6.34 16.27 13.50
C LEU A 267 -6.56 15.48 14.82
N GLU A 268 -6.68 16.17 15.96
CA GLU A 268 -6.73 15.53 17.27
C GLU A 268 -7.90 14.55 17.45
N HIS A 269 -9.04 14.87 16.84
CA HIS A 269 -10.27 14.13 17.07
C HIS A 269 -10.85 13.44 15.84
N SER A 270 -10.23 13.54 14.68
CA SER A 270 -10.81 13.04 13.44
C SER A 270 -9.86 12.21 12.54
N GLY A 271 -8.68 11.87 13.04
CA GLY A 271 -7.68 11.07 12.31
C GLY A 271 -7.16 11.71 11.01
N ALA A 272 -6.10 11.18 10.46
CA ALA A 272 -5.53 11.63 9.19
C ALA A 272 -6.36 11.19 7.97
N PHE A 273 -7.19 10.18 8.14
CA PHE A 273 -8.13 9.68 7.14
C PHE A 273 -9.54 9.65 7.71
N ALA A 274 -10.54 9.69 6.84
CA ALA A 274 -11.86 9.16 7.12
C ALA A 274 -12.00 7.82 6.40
N ASP A 275 -12.49 6.84 7.12
CA ASP A 275 -12.72 5.49 6.63
C ASP A 275 -14.15 5.42 6.09
N THR A 276 -14.29 5.21 4.78
CA THR A 276 -15.58 5.42 4.10
C THR A 276 -15.91 4.32 3.11
N LEU A 277 -17.19 4.29 2.70
CA LEU A 277 -17.65 3.54 1.55
C LEU A 277 -18.17 4.50 0.48
N MET A 278 -17.91 4.18 -0.78
CA MET A 278 -18.60 4.79 -1.92
C MET A 278 -19.73 3.87 -2.37
N LEU A 279 -20.95 4.37 -2.32
CA LEU A 279 -22.13 3.69 -2.83
C LEU A 279 -22.43 4.19 -4.24
N PHE A 280 -22.74 3.30 -5.18
CA PHE A 280 -23.11 3.65 -6.55
C PHE A 280 -24.08 2.61 -7.15
N GLY A 281 -24.68 2.95 -8.28
CA GLY A 281 -25.65 2.09 -8.98
C GLY A 281 -27.10 2.55 -8.80
N ALA A 282 -28.03 1.77 -9.37
CA ALA A 282 -29.43 2.18 -9.52
C ALA A 282 -30.18 2.44 -8.20
N ASP A 283 -29.76 1.85 -7.09
CA ASP A 283 -30.42 2.04 -5.78
C ASP A 283 -30.03 3.38 -5.14
N VAL A 284 -28.94 3.99 -5.59
CA VAL A 284 -28.38 5.23 -5.03
C VAL A 284 -28.57 6.38 -6.01
N GLY A 285 -28.47 6.12 -7.33
CA GLY A 285 -28.42 7.15 -8.37
C GLY A 285 -26.99 7.68 -8.54
N ASN A 286 -26.73 8.92 -8.12
CA ASN A 286 -25.37 9.45 -8.10
C ASN A 286 -24.53 8.77 -7.02
N PRO A 287 -23.21 8.61 -7.22
CA PRO A 287 -22.32 8.08 -6.19
C PRO A 287 -22.41 8.89 -4.90
N VAL A 288 -22.51 8.20 -3.75
CA VAL A 288 -22.62 8.80 -2.41
C VAL A 288 -21.57 8.20 -1.51
N GLU A 289 -20.75 9.05 -0.91
CA GLU A 289 -19.81 8.67 0.14
C GLU A 289 -20.53 8.59 1.49
N VAL A 290 -20.26 7.52 2.25
CA VAL A 290 -20.80 7.32 3.61
C VAL A 290 -19.67 6.94 4.57
N PRO A 291 -19.57 7.56 5.76
CA PRO A 291 -18.53 7.26 6.73
C PRO A 291 -18.77 5.92 7.45
N LEU A 292 -17.69 5.27 7.87
CA LEU A 292 -17.69 4.10 8.74
C LEU A 292 -17.26 4.44 10.17
N ASP A 293 -16.57 5.55 10.33
CA ASP A 293 -16.04 6.00 11.61
C ASP A 293 -17.14 6.42 12.58
N GLU A 294 -16.87 6.15 13.83
CA GLU A 294 -17.66 6.58 14.97
C GLU A 294 -16.68 7.06 16.05
N LEU A 295 -17.09 8.01 16.87
CA LEU A 295 -16.27 8.47 17.98
C LEU A 295 -15.82 7.28 18.85
N GLU A 296 -14.52 7.17 19.12
CA GLU A 296 -13.87 6.06 19.82
C GLU A 296 -13.90 4.68 19.11
N ARG A 297 -14.43 4.62 17.87
CA ARG A 297 -14.54 3.38 17.08
C ARG A 297 -14.27 3.61 15.61
N TYR A 298 -13.04 3.96 15.30
CA TYR A 298 -12.62 4.18 13.91
C TYR A 298 -12.51 2.86 13.14
N ALA A 299 -12.97 2.86 11.90
CA ALA A 299 -13.00 1.70 11.02
C ALA A 299 -11.69 1.54 10.23
N THR A 300 -10.60 1.93 10.80
CA THR A 300 -9.27 2.12 10.22
C THR A 300 -8.93 1.13 9.12
N ARG A 301 -8.78 1.67 7.91
CA ARG A 301 -8.46 0.96 6.67
C ARG A 301 -9.52 -0.08 6.28
N PRO A 302 -10.73 0.35 5.85
CA PRO A 302 -11.69 -0.56 5.23
C PRO A 302 -11.09 -1.15 3.95
N PHE A 303 -11.18 -2.47 3.79
CA PHE A 303 -10.50 -3.16 2.70
C PHE A 303 -11.46 -3.97 1.82
N ALA A 304 -11.99 -5.08 2.30
CA ALA A 304 -12.89 -5.92 1.54
C ALA A 304 -14.35 -5.65 1.91
N VAL A 305 -15.23 -5.81 0.94
CA VAL A 305 -16.68 -5.67 1.09
C VAL A 305 -17.36 -6.96 0.65
N ALA A 306 -18.34 -7.41 1.42
CA ALA A 306 -19.25 -8.49 1.03
C ALA A 306 -20.69 -8.08 1.29
N ILE A 307 -21.60 -8.38 0.35
CA ILE A 307 -23.03 -8.10 0.49
C ILE A 307 -23.75 -9.44 0.61
N SER A 308 -24.63 -9.57 1.62
CA SER A 308 -25.42 -10.79 1.82
C SER A 308 -26.32 -11.08 0.61
N PRO A 309 -26.56 -12.37 0.26
CA PRO A 309 -27.37 -12.73 -0.90
C PRO A 309 -28.79 -12.15 -0.90
N ASP A 310 -29.37 -11.93 0.28
CA ASP A 310 -30.68 -11.29 0.48
C ASP A 310 -30.62 -9.75 0.49
N LYS A 311 -29.41 -9.19 0.30
CA LYS A 311 -29.16 -7.74 0.31
C LYS A 311 -29.56 -7.05 1.64
N SER A 312 -29.62 -7.79 2.73
CA SER A 312 -29.96 -7.20 4.04
C SER A 312 -28.76 -6.58 4.75
N ARG A 313 -27.53 -7.07 4.46
CA ARG A 313 -26.31 -6.68 5.16
C ARG A 313 -25.14 -6.45 4.21
N ILE A 314 -24.29 -5.49 4.62
CA ILE A 314 -22.94 -5.32 4.09
C ILE A 314 -21.96 -5.64 5.22
N PHE A 315 -20.89 -6.35 4.89
CA PHE A 315 -19.76 -6.65 5.75
C PHE A 315 -18.52 -5.98 5.18
N VAL A 316 -17.73 -5.30 6.03
CA VAL A 316 -16.53 -4.59 5.64
C VAL A 316 -15.40 -4.97 6.58
N THR A 317 -14.30 -5.54 6.06
CA THR A 317 -13.08 -5.74 6.85
C THR A 317 -12.38 -4.41 7.09
N CYS A 318 -11.96 -4.16 8.32
CA CYS A 318 -11.22 -2.97 8.74
C CYS A 318 -9.84 -3.42 9.23
N GLU A 319 -8.85 -3.33 8.34
CA GLU A 319 -7.52 -3.93 8.53
C GLU A 319 -6.81 -3.46 9.78
N GLY A 320 -6.68 -2.13 9.93
CA GLY A 320 -5.97 -1.54 11.06
C GLY A 320 -6.76 -1.64 12.37
N ALA A 321 -8.08 -1.67 12.28
CA ALA A 321 -8.97 -1.77 13.44
C ALA A 321 -9.22 -3.20 13.90
N GLU A 322 -8.90 -4.22 13.06
CA GLU A 322 -8.98 -5.64 13.37
C GLU A 322 -10.40 -6.15 13.68
N PHE A 323 -11.37 -5.63 12.96
CA PHE A 323 -12.77 -6.06 13.03
C PHE A 323 -13.46 -6.08 11.66
N VAL A 324 -14.66 -6.65 11.63
CA VAL A 324 -15.60 -6.57 10.51
C VAL A 324 -16.75 -5.66 10.91
N THR A 325 -16.96 -4.56 10.17
CA THR A 325 -18.14 -3.71 10.33
C THR A 325 -19.32 -4.35 9.63
N VAL A 326 -20.45 -4.49 10.33
CA VAL A 326 -21.71 -5.04 9.82
C VAL A 326 -22.73 -3.92 9.68
N ILE A 327 -23.28 -3.75 8.49
CA ILE A 327 -24.14 -2.63 8.11
C ILE A 327 -25.52 -3.13 7.67
N ASP A 328 -26.57 -2.44 8.10
CA ASP A 328 -27.94 -2.61 7.63
C ASP A 328 -28.11 -1.86 6.29
N VAL A 329 -28.35 -2.59 5.22
CA VAL A 329 -28.47 -2.00 3.87
C VAL A 329 -29.66 -1.06 3.74
N LEU A 330 -30.82 -1.41 4.33
CA LEU A 330 -32.00 -0.57 4.23
C LEU A 330 -31.78 0.79 4.90
N LYS A 331 -31.25 0.76 6.13
CA LYS A 331 -30.94 1.98 6.89
C LYS A 331 -29.86 2.82 6.20
N LEU A 332 -28.82 2.16 5.66
CA LEU A 332 -27.77 2.81 4.91
C LEU A 332 -28.32 3.58 3.69
N LEU A 333 -29.17 2.92 2.88
CA LEU A 333 -29.78 3.53 1.71
C LEU A 333 -30.76 4.66 2.08
N GLN A 334 -31.49 4.52 3.19
CA GLN A 334 -32.34 5.59 3.73
C GLN A 334 -31.48 6.79 4.15
N PHE A 335 -30.40 6.56 4.89
CA PHE A 335 -29.46 7.61 5.28
C PHE A 335 -28.85 8.31 4.07
N ALA A 336 -28.30 7.58 3.10
CA ALA A 336 -27.66 8.11 1.90
C ALA A 336 -28.62 9.00 1.08
N ARG A 337 -29.91 8.63 0.97
CA ARG A 337 -30.92 9.43 0.28
C ARG A 337 -31.33 10.70 1.05
N ALA A 338 -31.37 10.61 2.38
CA ALA A 338 -31.71 11.75 3.23
C ALA A 338 -30.56 12.77 3.34
N HIS A 339 -29.31 12.33 3.14
CA HIS A 339 -28.10 13.13 3.35
C HIS A 339 -27.14 13.05 2.17
N PRO A 340 -27.54 13.47 0.94
CA PRO A 340 -26.73 13.31 -0.28
C PRO A 340 -25.43 14.12 -0.26
N GLY A 341 -25.24 15.03 0.69
CA GLY A 341 -24.02 15.81 0.92
C GLY A 341 -23.41 15.56 2.30
N SER A 342 -23.67 14.39 2.91
CA SER A 342 -23.10 14.09 4.22
C SER A 342 -21.59 14.15 4.20
N SER A 343 -21.01 14.74 5.23
CA SER A 343 -19.56 14.85 5.34
C SER A 343 -18.97 13.50 5.71
N ALA A 344 -17.94 13.06 5.01
CA ALA A 344 -17.10 11.91 5.41
C ALA A 344 -16.52 12.04 6.84
N ARG A 345 -16.62 13.23 7.42
CA ARG A 345 -16.12 13.55 8.78
C ARG A 345 -17.19 13.54 9.86
N ASP A 346 -18.43 13.19 9.51
CA ASP A 346 -19.52 13.09 10.49
C ASP A 346 -19.44 11.78 11.27
N LEU A 347 -18.80 11.84 12.43
CA LEU A 347 -18.61 10.69 13.33
C LEU A 347 -19.92 10.19 13.99
N SER A 348 -21.05 10.88 13.80
CA SER A 348 -22.36 10.44 14.26
C SER A 348 -23.15 9.67 13.20
N ALA A 349 -22.76 9.76 11.95
CA ALA A 349 -23.50 9.23 10.81
C ALA A 349 -23.61 7.70 10.84
N SER A 350 -22.49 7.01 11.11
CA SER A 350 -22.41 5.55 11.04
C SER A 350 -23.34 4.84 12.03
N ALA A 351 -23.65 5.46 13.16
CA ALA A 351 -24.61 4.94 14.16
C ALA A 351 -26.02 4.73 13.60
N ASN A 352 -26.39 5.39 12.49
CA ASN A 352 -27.69 5.21 11.87
C ASN A 352 -27.85 3.88 11.14
N TYR A 353 -26.74 3.26 10.66
CA TYR A 353 -26.78 2.08 9.80
C TYR A 353 -25.80 0.98 10.19
N VAL A 354 -24.79 1.22 11.01
CA VAL A 354 -23.91 0.17 11.53
C VAL A 354 -24.65 -0.63 12.60
N ILE A 355 -24.72 -1.95 12.41
CA ILE A 355 -25.34 -2.88 13.37
C ILE A 355 -24.36 -3.20 14.50
N THR A 356 -23.14 -3.57 14.13
CA THR A 356 -22.10 -3.99 15.07
C THR A 356 -20.74 -4.03 14.39
N ARG A 357 -19.69 -4.18 15.19
CA ARG A 357 -18.31 -4.45 14.76
C ARG A 357 -17.89 -5.77 15.40
N VAL A 358 -17.46 -6.73 14.59
CA VAL A 358 -17.09 -8.09 15.01
C VAL A 358 -15.58 -8.20 15.04
N GLU A 359 -15.01 -8.31 16.23
CA GLU A 359 -13.57 -8.50 16.42
C GLU A 359 -13.11 -9.79 15.72
N VAL A 360 -11.98 -9.71 15.01
CA VAL A 360 -11.34 -10.83 14.30
C VAL A 360 -9.84 -10.82 14.56
N GLY A 361 -9.03 -11.53 13.76
CA GLY A 361 -7.58 -11.51 13.91
C GLY A 361 -6.92 -10.29 13.27
N HIS A 362 -5.58 -10.25 13.36
CA HIS A 362 -4.77 -9.13 12.87
C HIS A 362 -4.81 -9.01 11.35
N ASP A 363 -4.94 -7.78 10.87
CA ASP A 363 -4.96 -7.39 9.46
C ASP A 363 -5.99 -8.22 8.65
N PRO A 364 -7.30 -8.11 8.96
CA PRO A 364 -8.34 -8.83 8.24
C PRO A 364 -8.45 -8.30 6.81
N ARG A 365 -8.26 -9.20 5.84
CA ARG A 365 -8.24 -8.89 4.41
C ARG A 365 -9.47 -9.44 3.70
N GLY A 366 -9.28 -10.29 2.70
CA GLY A 366 -10.33 -10.85 1.87
C GLY A 366 -11.39 -11.63 2.65
N MET A 367 -12.60 -11.64 2.10
CA MET A 367 -13.75 -12.34 2.66
C MET A 367 -14.36 -13.29 1.65
N ALA A 368 -14.93 -14.39 2.14
CA ALA A 368 -15.75 -15.28 1.34
C ALA A 368 -17.04 -15.63 2.10
N MET A 369 -18.20 -15.46 1.45
CA MET A 369 -19.48 -15.84 2.01
C MET A 369 -19.95 -17.19 1.46
N THR A 370 -20.53 -18.03 2.30
CA THR A 370 -21.19 -19.27 1.85
C THR A 370 -22.37 -18.93 0.93
N ARG A 371 -22.67 -19.83 -0.01
CA ARG A 371 -23.71 -19.61 -1.02
C ARG A 371 -25.10 -19.31 -0.44
N ASP A 372 -25.40 -19.89 0.72
CA ASP A 372 -26.62 -19.66 1.47
C ASP A 372 -26.61 -18.38 2.32
N GLY A 373 -25.48 -17.67 2.35
CA GLY A 373 -25.29 -16.46 3.14
C GLY A 373 -25.22 -16.69 4.66
N SER A 374 -25.18 -17.94 5.11
CA SER A 374 -25.21 -18.24 6.57
C SER A 374 -23.90 -17.96 7.28
N LYS A 375 -22.76 -18.04 6.57
CA LYS A 375 -21.42 -17.83 7.13
C LYS A 375 -20.61 -16.88 6.28
N LEU A 376 -19.86 -16.02 6.97
CA LEU A 376 -18.80 -15.19 6.38
C LEU A 376 -17.46 -15.67 6.91
N LEU A 377 -16.52 -15.89 6.00
CA LEU A 377 -15.14 -16.22 6.31
C LEU A 377 -14.26 -14.99 6.08
N VAL A 378 -13.34 -14.71 7.01
CA VAL A 378 -12.44 -13.55 6.98
C VAL A 378 -11.01 -14.03 7.09
N ALA A 379 -10.17 -13.67 6.15
CA ALA A 379 -8.73 -13.96 6.17
C ALA A 379 -8.01 -13.00 7.12
N ASN A 380 -7.46 -13.51 8.22
CA ASN A 380 -6.64 -12.75 9.16
C ASN A 380 -5.18 -12.91 8.73
N ARG A 381 -4.68 -11.96 7.93
CA ARG A 381 -3.40 -12.09 7.21
C ARG A 381 -2.22 -12.28 8.16
N LEU A 382 -2.17 -11.54 9.26
CA LEU A 382 -1.02 -11.56 10.16
C LEU A 382 -1.15 -12.58 11.31
N ASP A 383 -2.29 -13.28 11.41
CA ASP A 383 -2.48 -14.41 12.34
C ASP A 383 -2.46 -15.77 11.64
N ASP A 384 -2.26 -15.79 10.32
CA ASP A 384 -2.32 -17.03 9.53
C ASP A 384 -3.58 -17.86 9.82
N SER A 385 -4.72 -17.19 9.92
CA SER A 385 -5.97 -17.81 10.33
C SER A 385 -7.16 -17.30 9.52
N ILE A 386 -8.28 -18.01 9.66
CA ILE A 386 -9.57 -17.62 9.07
C ILE A 386 -10.61 -17.56 10.19
N SER A 387 -11.21 -16.38 10.39
CA SER A 387 -12.37 -16.23 11.26
C SER A 387 -13.64 -16.63 10.52
N VAL A 388 -14.45 -17.51 11.10
CA VAL A 388 -15.77 -17.93 10.57
C VAL A 388 -16.84 -17.24 11.40
N ILE A 389 -17.58 -16.34 10.78
CA ILE A 389 -18.64 -15.55 11.41
C ILE A 389 -20.00 -16.14 11.01
N ASP A 390 -20.87 -16.39 11.96
CA ASP A 390 -22.30 -16.62 11.71
C ASP A 390 -22.94 -15.29 11.29
N ALA A 391 -23.37 -15.20 10.02
CA ALA A 391 -23.84 -13.95 9.43
C ALA A 391 -25.19 -13.48 10.02
N ARG A 392 -25.94 -14.35 10.71
CA ARG A 392 -27.20 -14.00 11.35
C ARG A 392 -26.99 -13.40 12.74
N THR A 393 -26.09 -14.01 13.55
CA THR A 393 -25.80 -13.57 14.92
C THR A 393 -24.66 -12.57 14.99
N ASN A 394 -23.87 -12.40 13.93
CA ASN A 394 -22.67 -11.56 13.87
C ASN A 394 -21.62 -11.96 14.91
N GLN A 395 -21.42 -13.26 15.12
CA GLN A 395 -20.45 -13.76 16.08
C GLN A 395 -19.44 -14.67 15.40
N VAL A 396 -18.18 -14.60 15.81
CA VAL A 396 -17.16 -15.57 15.42
C VAL A 396 -17.49 -16.90 16.07
N ILE A 397 -17.86 -17.90 15.27
CA ILE A 397 -18.21 -19.25 15.73
C ILE A 397 -17.04 -20.21 15.65
N ARG A 398 -15.98 -19.85 14.92
CA ARG A 398 -14.77 -20.68 14.77
C ARG A 398 -13.63 -19.83 14.24
N THR A 399 -12.40 -20.12 14.69
CA THR A 399 -11.14 -19.69 14.05
C THR A 399 -10.44 -20.92 13.49
N VAL A 400 -10.15 -20.90 12.19
CA VAL A 400 -9.43 -21.97 11.49
C VAL A 400 -7.97 -21.53 11.37
N GLN A 401 -7.07 -22.25 12.05
CA GLN A 401 -5.64 -22.00 11.93
C GLN A 401 -5.12 -22.64 10.64
N LEU A 402 -4.33 -21.88 9.90
CA LEU A 402 -3.55 -22.38 8.79
C LEU A 402 -2.21 -22.91 9.31
N GLU A 403 -1.62 -23.85 8.59
CA GLU A 403 -0.29 -24.34 8.95
C GLU A 403 0.74 -23.23 8.79
N SER A 404 1.37 -22.80 9.88
CA SER A 404 2.31 -21.68 9.98
C SER A 404 3.29 -21.89 11.12
N PRO A 405 4.37 -21.11 11.21
CA PRO A 405 5.26 -21.13 12.37
C PRO A 405 4.47 -20.89 13.66
N LYS A 406 4.74 -21.71 14.68
CA LYS A 406 4.06 -21.60 15.98
C LYS A 406 4.56 -20.43 16.82
N THR A 407 5.80 -20.00 16.57
CA THR A 407 6.41 -18.88 17.30
C THR A 407 6.41 -17.67 16.41
N ILE A 408 5.87 -16.56 16.91
CA ILE A 408 5.91 -15.27 16.23
C ILE A 408 7.37 -14.80 16.20
N THR A 409 7.86 -14.51 14.99
CA THR A 409 9.21 -13.96 14.81
C THR A 409 9.22 -12.44 15.06
N VAL A 410 10.38 -11.87 15.33
CA VAL A 410 10.61 -10.43 15.41
C VAL A 410 10.02 -9.68 14.22
N LEU A 411 10.27 -10.19 12.99
CA LEU A 411 9.72 -9.58 11.77
C LEU A 411 8.19 -9.63 11.73
N ARG A 412 7.55 -10.74 12.10
CA ARG A 412 6.09 -10.85 12.12
C ARG A 412 5.47 -9.96 13.19
N HIS A 413 6.06 -9.87 14.38
CA HIS A 413 5.59 -9.00 15.43
C HIS A 413 5.72 -7.52 15.04
N GLY A 414 6.86 -7.13 14.44
CA GLY A 414 7.04 -5.79 13.86
C GLY A 414 6.06 -5.49 12.73
N GLU A 415 5.74 -6.47 11.87
CA GLU A 415 4.72 -6.35 10.85
C GLU A 415 3.32 -6.13 11.46
N GLN A 416 2.95 -6.88 12.49
CA GLN A 416 1.70 -6.64 13.21
C GLN A 416 1.63 -5.22 13.79
N ALA A 417 2.71 -4.73 14.42
CA ALA A 417 2.80 -3.38 14.94
C ALA A 417 2.67 -2.29 13.85
N PHE A 418 3.17 -2.57 12.64
CA PHE A 418 3.08 -1.66 11.50
C PHE A 418 1.65 -1.52 10.95
N TYR A 419 0.89 -2.62 10.90
CA TYR A 419 -0.44 -2.63 10.31
C TYR A 419 -1.57 -2.29 11.28
N THR A 420 -1.40 -2.52 12.58
CA THR A 420 -2.44 -2.24 13.57
C THR A 420 -2.56 -0.73 13.88
N SER A 421 -3.77 -0.28 14.19
CA SER A 421 -4.03 1.06 14.71
C SER A 421 -4.12 1.13 16.24
N ARG A 422 -3.89 0.02 16.95
CA ARG A 422 -4.09 -0.10 18.41
C ARG A 422 -3.31 0.91 19.24
N TYR A 423 -2.15 1.35 18.73
CA TYR A 423 -1.25 2.28 19.42
C TYR A 423 -1.63 3.76 19.26
N SER A 424 -2.47 4.11 18.28
CA SER A 424 -2.90 5.49 18.09
C SER A 424 -4.10 5.85 18.95
N PHE A 425 -4.25 7.14 19.28
CA PHE A 425 -5.39 7.68 19.99
C PHE A 425 -6.70 7.25 19.30
N GLN A 426 -7.59 6.60 20.04
CA GLN A 426 -8.85 6.04 19.55
C GLN A 426 -8.70 5.09 18.34
N ARG A 427 -7.52 4.51 18.13
CA ARG A 427 -7.23 3.58 17.01
C ARG A 427 -7.46 4.18 15.63
N GLN A 428 -7.15 5.45 15.43
CA GLN A 428 -7.44 6.18 14.20
C GLN A 428 -6.49 5.87 13.04
N ILE A 429 -5.25 5.48 13.31
CA ILE A 429 -4.21 5.38 12.30
C ILE A 429 -3.16 4.32 12.67
N GLY A 430 -2.64 3.62 11.67
CA GLY A 430 -1.43 2.80 11.72
C GLY A 430 -0.41 3.27 10.68
N CYS A 431 0.82 2.79 10.72
CA CYS A 431 1.85 3.15 9.73
C CYS A 431 1.38 2.83 8.30
N ALA A 432 0.66 1.74 8.13
CA ALA A 432 0.13 1.28 6.86
C ALA A 432 -0.97 2.18 6.25
N ASN A 433 -1.49 3.18 6.97
CA ASN A 433 -2.42 4.15 6.39
C ASN A 433 -1.73 5.08 5.38
N CYS A 434 -0.51 5.53 5.70
CA CYS A 434 0.32 6.35 4.81
C CYS A 434 1.29 5.51 3.99
N HIS A 435 1.72 4.35 4.49
CA HIS A 435 2.64 3.43 3.81
C HIS A 435 1.89 2.17 3.36
N ILE A 436 1.03 2.32 2.36
CA ILE A 436 0.16 1.26 1.85
C ILE A 436 1.00 0.08 1.35
N ASP A 437 0.69 -1.12 1.85
CA ASP A 437 1.47 -2.33 1.59
C ASP A 437 2.98 -2.14 1.86
N SER A 438 3.32 -1.35 2.90
CA SER A 438 4.68 -1.02 3.32
C SER A 438 5.48 -0.21 2.28
N THR A 439 4.80 0.53 1.40
CA THR A 439 5.43 1.38 0.37
C THR A 439 5.21 2.87 0.63
N PHE A 440 4.27 3.49 -0.05
CA PHE A 440 3.88 4.91 0.06
C PHE A 440 2.43 5.09 -0.38
N ASP A 441 1.83 6.25 -0.14
CA ASP A 441 0.44 6.55 -0.51
C ASP A 441 0.29 7.45 -1.76
N GLY A 442 1.38 8.08 -2.20
CA GLY A 442 1.36 9.04 -3.31
C GLY A 442 0.70 10.37 -2.99
N LEU A 443 0.64 10.72 -1.69
CA LEU A 443 0.10 11.95 -1.17
C LEU A 443 1.18 12.85 -0.59
N THR A 444 0.88 14.13 -0.53
CA THR A 444 1.67 15.12 0.22
C THR A 444 0.97 15.48 1.52
N TRP A 445 1.74 15.69 2.57
CA TRP A 445 1.27 15.88 3.92
C TRP A 445 1.87 17.12 4.58
N ASP A 446 1.10 17.76 5.41
CA ASP A 446 1.51 18.81 6.35
C ASP A 446 1.68 18.12 7.72
N LEU A 447 2.91 17.66 8.01
CA LEU A 447 3.19 16.75 9.14
C LEU A 447 3.67 17.46 10.39
N GLU A 448 4.26 18.65 10.25
CA GLU A 448 4.89 19.33 11.36
C GLU A 448 3.95 20.37 12.01
N PRO A 449 4.05 20.62 13.33
CA PRO A 449 3.22 21.60 14.03
C PRO A 449 3.79 23.02 13.89
N ASP A 450 4.12 23.47 12.69
CA ASP A 450 4.83 24.71 12.38
C ASP A 450 3.97 25.77 11.67
N GLY A 451 2.69 25.47 11.48
CA GLY A 451 1.69 26.33 10.87
C GLY A 451 1.07 25.73 9.61
N PHE A 452 -0.09 26.24 9.24
CA PHE A 452 -0.85 25.75 8.10
C PHE A 452 -0.11 25.96 6.77
N GLY A 453 0.07 24.86 6.01
CA GLY A 453 0.68 24.91 4.68
C GLY A 453 2.19 25.11 4.67
N ARG A 454 2.86 24.85 5.79
CA ARG A 454 4.32 24.89 5.90
C ARG A 454 4.91 23.49 5.81
N ASP A 455 6.14 23.41 5.37
CA ASP A 455 6.97 22.17 5.29
C ASP A 455 6.19 20.95 4.74
N ILE A 456 5.41 21.21 3.68
CA ILE A 456 4.61 20.16 3.03
C ILE A 456 5.55 19.15 2.39
N VAL A 457 5.33 17.86 2.67
CA VAL A 457 6.21 16.79 2.24
C VAL A 457 5.47 15.68 1.52
N ASP A 458 6.11 15.15 0.47
CA ASP A 458 5.72 13.90 -0.18
C ASP A 458 6.10 12.70 0.69
N ASN A 459 5.22 11.70 0.73
CA ASN A 459 5.45 10.49 1.52
C ASN A 459 6.50 9.59 0.85
N ARG A 460 7.61 9.33 1.54
CA ARG A 460 8.76 8.59 1.00
C ARG A 460 8.54 7.07 1.04
N LEU A 461 9.13 6.40 0.06
CA LEU A 461 9.21 4.94 0.01
C LEU A 461 10.01 4.38 1.19
N LEU A 462 9.53 3.29 1.80
CA LEU A 462 10.20 2.62 2.93
C LEU A 462 11.16 1.48 2.53
N GLU A 463 11.27 1.13 1.25
CA GLU A 463 12.11 0.02 0.81
C GLU A 463 13.61 0.35 0.98
N ASP A 464 14.38 -0.63 1.47
CA ASP A 464 15.84 -0.59 1.58
C ASP A 464 16.41 0.65 2.32
N LEU A 465 15.82 0.99 3.47
CA LEU A 465 16.19 2.18 4.26
C LEU A 465 17.52 2.06 5.01
N ASP A 466 18.05 0.86 5.21
CA ASP A 466 19.28 0.68 6.00
C ASP A 466 20.46 1.45 5.39
N GLY A 467 21.14 2.28 6.18
CA GLY A 467 22.23 3.15 5.72
C GLY A 467 21.79 4.30 4.81
N THR A 468 20.55 4.80 4.96
CA THR A 468 20.04 6.00 4.25
C THR A 468 19.70 7.15 5.20
N GLU A 469 20.12 7.04 6.46
CA GLU A 469 19.95 8.11 7.46
C GLU A 469 20.72 9.39 7.03
N PRO A 470 20.26 10.59 7.41
CA PRO A 470 19.08 10.91 8.25
C PRO A 470 17.76 10.79 7.47
N PHE A 471 16.65 10.69 8.20
CA PHE A 471 15.31 10.59 7.61
C PHE A 471 14.61 11.94 7.57
N LYS A 472 13.46 11.99 6.86
CA LYS A 472 12.71 13.18 6.44
C LYS A 472 13.41 13.95 5.32
N TRP A 473 12.63 14.81 4.65
CA TRP A 473 13.14 15.68 3.58
C TRP A 473 14.11 16.75 4.08
N ASN A 474 14.02 17.15 5.35
CA ASN A 474 14.92 18.10 5.98
C ASN A 474 16.07 17.44 6.77
N GLY A 475 16.19 16.09 6.75
CA GLY A 475 17.20 15.36 7.51
C GLY A 475 17.03 15.45 9.03
N GLY A 476 15.84 15.81 9.51
CA GLY A 476 15.60 16.11 10.93
C GLY A 476 15.60 14.90 11.88
N ASN A 477 15.52 13.66 11.35
CA ASN A 477 15.50 12.45 12.18
C ASN A 477 16.75 11.59 11.95
N PRO A 478 17.56 11.39 12.99
CA PRO A 478 18.88 10.77 12.83
C PRO A 478 18.83 9.25 12.58
N ASN A 479 17.73 8.57 12.95
CA ASN A 479 17.63 7.10 12.87
C ASN A 479 16.18 6.60 12.96
N LEU A 480 15.95 5.34 12.58
CA LEU A 480 14.63 4.70 12.62
C LEU A 480 14.02 4.61 14.03
N PRO A 481 14.73 4.29 15.11
CA PRO A 481 14.13 4.31 16.45
C PRO A 481 13.51 5.66 16.82
N THR A 482 14.15 6.78 16.45
CA THR A 482 13.58 8.12 16.65
C THR A 482 12.36 8.36 15.76
N GLU A 483 12.41 7.91 14.51
CA GLU A 483 11.31 8.07 13.54
C GLU A 483 10.09 7.26 13.95
N CYS A 484 10.26 5.97 14.23
CA CYS A 484 9.16 5.04 14.57
C CYS A 484 8.63 5.19 15.99
N GLY A 485 9.45 5.68 16.93
CA GLY A 485 9.12 5.81 18.35
C GLY A 485 8.69 7.23 18.75
N PRO A 486 9.56 8.01 19.41
CA PRO A 486 9.18 9.28 20.05
C PRO A 486 8.51 10.29 19.12
N ARG A 487 8.91 10.32 17.84
CA ARG A 487 8.28 11.21 16.87
C ARG A 487 6.86 10.73 16.52
N THR A 488 6.73 9.45 16.21
CA THR A 488 5.44 8.87 15.83
C THR A 488 4.44 8.97 16.98
N GLU A 489 4.86 8.67 18.20
CA GLU A 489 4.06 8.91 19.41
C GLU A 489 3.57 10.35 19.50
N LYS A 490 4.49 11.29 19.47
CA LYS A 490 4.17 12.71 19.69
C LYS A 490 3.25 13.30 18.65
N TYR A 491 3.42 12.96 17.37
CA TYR A 491 2.73 13.64 16.28
C TYR A 491 1.57 12.84 15.67
N PHE A 492 1.66 11.50 15.71
CA PHE A 492 0.66 10.62 15.06
C PHE A 492 -0.20 9.86 16.05
N TRP A 493 0.41 9.18 17.01
CA TRP A 493 -0.35 8.35 17.94
C TRP A 493 -1.09 9.15 18.99
N ARG A 494 -0.42 10.14 19.58
CA ARG A 494 -0.95 11.00 20.67
C ARG A 494 -1.55 10.21 21.83
N SER A 495 -0.99 9.05 22.07
CA SER A 495 -1.33 8.11 23.11
C SER A 495 -0.07 7.57 23.78
N GLU A 496 -0.10 6.41 24.35
CA GLU A 496 1.06 5.77 24.93
C GLU A 496 2.05 5.31 23.85
N ASN A 497 3.34 5.31 24.21
CA ASN A 497 4.41 4.75 23.39
C ASN A 497 4.22 3.26 23.17
N TYR A 498 4.85 2.75 22.10
CA TYR A 498 5.20 1.34 22.05
C TYR A 498 6.04 0.97 23.28
N ASP A 499 5.84 -0.22 23.82
CA ASP A 499 6.85 -0.80 24.68
C ASP A 499 8.17 -1.04 23.91
N ASP A 500 9.28 -1.16 24.63
CA ASP A 500 10.63 -1.27 24.04
C ASP A 500 10.76 -2.45 23.08
N LEU A 501 10.08 -3.56 23.35
CA LEU A 501 10.11 -4.76 22.50
C LEU A 501 9.36 -4.51 21.19
N THR A 502 8.15 -3.99 21.27
CA THR A 502 7.34 -3.66 20.09
C THR A 502 8.03 -2.63 19.20
N LEU A 503 8.62 -1.57 19.78
CA LEU A 503 9.37 -0.57 19.01
C LEU A 503 10.59 -1.20 18.32
N THR A 504 11.33 -2.05 19.05
CA THR A 504 12.49 -2.76 18.48
C THR A 504 12.09 -3.63 17.31
N ASP A 505 11.03 -4.42 17.47
CA ASP A 505 10.54 -5.33 16.43
C ASP A 505 9.99 -4.58 15.21
N LEU A 506 9.30 -3.45 15.43
CA LEU A 506 8.84 -2.55 14.37
C LEU A 506 10.02 -1.97 13.58
N VAL A 507 11.05 -1.49 14.25
CA VAL A 507 12.26 -0.96 13.60
C VAL A 507 12.96 -2.04 12.79
N VAL A 508 13.06 -3.27 13.33
CA VAL A 508 13.61 -4.41 12.58
C VAL A 508 12.76 -4.72 11.34
N TYR A 509 11.44 -4.71 11.46
CA TYR A 509 10.54 -4.92 10.32
C TYR A 509 10.75 -3.86 9.23
N VAL A 510 10.69 -2.57 9.58
CA VAL A 510 10.84 -1.45 8.63
C VAL A 510 12.22 -1.48 7.94
N ARG A 511 13.28 -1.82 8.69
CA ARG A 511 14.64 -1.94 8.13
C ARG A 511 14.79 -3.09 7.14
N HIS A 512 14.02 -4.17 7.31
CA HIS A 512 14.10 -5.37 6.49
C HIS A 512 12.93 -5.53 5.52
N LEU A 513 12.23 -4.43 5.21
CA LEU A 513 11.19 -4.46 4.18
C LEU A 513 11.79 -4.96 2.86
N PRO A 514 11.13 -5.91 2.21
CA PRO A 514 11.67 -6.52 1.00
C PRO A 514 11.66 -5.51 -0.16
N LEU A 515 12.75 -5.51 -0.92
CA LEU A 515 12.90 -4.69 -2.12
C LEU A 515 12.08 -5.29 -3.27
N ARG A 516 11.18 -4.52 -3.84
CA ARG A 516 10.42 -4.91 -5.03
C ARG A 516 11.34 -5.08 -6.24
N PRO A 517 11.08 -6.03 -7.15
CA PRO A 517 11.84 -6.18 -8.37
C PRO A 517 11.82 -4.91 -9.21
N ASN A 518 13.01 -4.41 -9.58
CA ASN A 518 13.11 -3.29 -10.50
C ASN A 518 12.95 -3.80 -11.96
N ARG A 519 11.87 -3.40 -12.61
CA ARG A 519 11.46 -3.90 -13.93
C ARG A 519 12.14 -3.24 -15.10
N TRP A 520 12.87 -2.16 -14.87
CA TRP A 520 13.67 -1.48 -15.89
C TRP A 520 15.08 -2.07 -16.02
N ARG A 521 15.52 -2.89 -15.07
CA ARG A 521 16.74 -3.69 -15.18
C ARG A 521 16.50 -4.93 -16.02
N GLN A 522 17.45 -5.28 -16.85
CA GLN A 522 17.43 -6.57 -17.54
C GLN A 522 17.61 -7.71 -16.53
N ALA A 523 17.13 -8.90 -16.88
CA ALA A 523 17.16 -10.07 -15.99
C ALA A 523 18.59 -10.49 -15.59
N ASP A 524 19.59 -10.22 -16.46
CA ASP A 524 21.00 -10.46 -16.21
C ASP A 524 21.70 -9.31 -15.46
N GLY A 525 20.96 -8.23 -15.12
CA GLY A 525 21.47 -7.04 -14.46
C GLY A 525 22.18 -6.05 -15.40
N SER A 526 22.26 -6.34 -16.70
CA SER A 526 22.85 -5.43 -17.68
C SER A 526 21.96 -4.21 -17.95
N LEU A 527 22.55 -3.16 -18.50
CA LEU A 527 21.84 -1.95 -18.92
C LEU A 527 21.62 -1.98 -20.44
N THR A 528 20.52 -1.39 -20.89
CA THR A 528 20.28 -1.14 -22.31
C THR A 528 21.24 -0.04 -22.82
N PRO A 529 21.47 0.10 -24.14
CA PRO A 529 22.30 1.18 -24.68
C PRO A 529 21.86 2.59 -24.25
N ALA A 530 20.56 2.84 -24.11
CA ALA A 530 20.01 4.11 -23.59
C ALA A 530 20.38 4.32 -22.12
N GLN A 531 20.23 3.29 -21.30
CA GLN A 531 20.58 3.32 -19.87
C GLN A 531 22.08 3.51 -19.64
N GLU A 532 22.95 2.89 -20.48
CA GLU A 532 24.40 3.11 -20.41
C GLU A 532 24.77 4.56 -20.74
N ARG A 533 24.17 5.17 -21.79
CA ARG A 533 24.37 6.60 -22.09
C ARG A 533 23.86 7.46 -20.93
N GLY A 534 22.71 7.14 -20.37
CA GLY A 534 22.14 7.83 -19.21
C GLY A 534 23.06 7.76 -17.98
N LYS A 535 23.71 6.63 -17.73
CA LYS A 535 24.71 6.48 -16.67
C LYS A 535 25.91 7.40 -16.88
N VAL A 536 26.41 7.51 -18.10
CA VAL A 536 27.50 8.45 -18.42
C VAL A 536 27.07 9.89 -18.14
N LEU A 537 25.84 10.27 -18.48
CA LEU A 537 25.30 11.59 -18.19
C LEU A 537 25.14 11.86 -16.68
N PHE A 538 24.73 10.85 -15.92
CA PHE A 538 24.60 10.94 -14.47
C PHE A 538 25.94 11.20 -13.76
N ASP A 539 27.00 10.57 -14.23
CA ASP A 539 28.34 10.63 -13.62
C ASP A 539 29.24 11.73 -14.22
N ARG A 540 28.79 12.46 -15.24
CA ARG A 540 29.63 13.37 -16.02
C ARG A 540 30.23 14.53 -15.21
N PRO A 541 31.57 14.78 -15.31
CA PRO A 541 32.24 15.90 -14.61
C PRO A 541 32.27 17.19 -15.43
N ILE A 542 31.95 17.13 -16.73
CA ILE A 542 32.01 18.26 -17.68
C ILE A 542 30.70 18.35 -18.47
N ASP A 543 30.28 19.56 -18.81
CA ASP A 543 29.13 19.79 -19.69
C ASP A 543 29.48 19.56 -21.17
N LYS A 544 28.48 19.61 -22.05
CA LYS A 544 28.71 19.37 -23.49
C LYS A 544 29.54 20.48 -24.18
N PHE A 545 29.80 21.60 -23.52
CA PHE A 545 30.64 22.67 -23.98
C PHE A 545 32.10 22.56 -23.48
N GLY A 546 32.44 21.46 -22.79
CA GLY A 546 33.75 21.21 -22.23
C GLY A 546 34.04 21.95 -20.93
N LYS A 547 33.04 22.56 -20.27
CA LYS A 547 33.21 23.28 -19.02
C LYS A 547 33.03 22.32 -17.84
N PRO A 548 33.85 22.44 -16.76
CA PRO A 548 33.66 21.66 -15.55
C PRO A 548 32.31 21.94 -14.92
N ILE A 549 31.60 20.87 -14.53
CA ILE A 549 30.38 20.95 -13.72
C ILE A 549 30.78 21.02 -12.25
N ALA A 550 30.33 22.03 -11.52
CA ALA A 550 30.54 22.12 -10.09
C ALA A 550 30.06 20.84 -9.38
N GLU A 551 30.80 20.37 -8.39
CA GLU A 551 30.46 19.09 -7.72
C GLU A 551 29.01 19.05 -7.22
N ALA A 552 28.54 20.11 -6.57
CA ALA A 552 27.16 20.21 -6.07
C ALA A 552 26.09 20.17 -7.17
N ASN A 553 26.46 20.29 -8.45
CA ASN A 553 25.56 20.22 -9.61
C ASN A 553 25.75 18.93 -10.43
N ARG A 554 26.50 17.94 -9.91
CA ARG A 554 26.64 16.61 -10.51
C ARG A 554 25.67 15.65 -9.84
N CYS A 555 24.89 14.90 -10.61
CA CYS A 555 23.94 13.94 -10.07
C CYS A 555 24.61 12.93 -9.13
N GLY A 556 25.72 12.29 -9.60
CA GLY A 556 26.45 11.27 -8.85
C GLY A 556 27.20 11.79 -7.61
N TYR A 557 27.34 13.12 -7.40
CA TYR A 557 27.92 13.69 -6.19
C TYR A 557 26.94 13.65 -5.02
N CYS A 558 25.70 14.13 -5.23
CA CYS A 558 24.66 14.10 -4.23
C CYS A 558 24.06 12.69 -4.10
N HIS A 559 23.75 12.06 -5.24
CA HIS A 559 23.21 10.71 -5.29
C HIS A 559 24.30 9.64 -5.42
N SER A 560 25.27 9.68 -4.52
CA SER A 560 26.43 8.79 -4.51
C SER A 560 26.10 7.42 -3.88
N GLY A 561 27.02 6.47 -4.08
CA GLY A 561 26.94 5.14 -3.50
C GLY A 561 25.84 4.24 -4.07
N PRO A 562 25.72 3.01 -3.57
CA PRO A 562 24.84 1.99 -4.15
C PRO A 562 23.35 2.35 -4.02
N LYS A 563 22.97 3.07 -2.98
CA LYS A 563 21.58 3.50 -2.73
C LYS A 563 21.23 4.85 -3.36
N GLY A 564 22.22 5.56 -3.93
CA GLY A 564 22.02 6.85 -4.58
C GLY A 564 21.67 7.96 -3.57
N THR A 565 22.32 7.98 -2.40
CA THR A 565 22.27 9.05 -1.42
C THR A 565 23.66 9.31 -0.83
N SER A 566 23.99 10.57 -0.62
CA SER A 566 25.20 10.99 0.10
C SER A 566 24.95 11.20 1.60
N GLN A 567 23.71 11.06 2.06
CA GLN A 567 23.31 11.33 3.45
C GLN A 567 23.62 12.77 3.88
N LYS A 568 23.52 13.71 2.94
CA LYS A 568 23.77 15.15 3.13
C LYS A 568 22.64 15.96 2.54
N SER A 569 22.45 17.15 3.07
CA SER A 569 21.42 18.09 2.61
C SER A 569 22.01 19.14 1.66
N PHE A 570 21.25 19.48 0.61
CA PHE A 570 21.64 20.44 -0.43
C PHE A 570 20.50 21.39 -0.77
N ASP A 571 20.85 22.62 -1.21
CA ASP A 571 19.93 23.52 -1.91
C ASP A 571 19.88 23.14 -3.38
N VAL A 572 18.81 22.45 -3.76
CA VAL A 572 18.55 22.02 -5.15
C VAL A 572 17.62 22.98 -5.89
N GLY A 573 17.34 24.15 -5.33
CA GLY A 573 16.55 25.20 -5.98
C GLY A 573 15.05 24.94 -6.02
N THR A 574 14.56 23.89 -5.35
CA THR A 574 13.13 23.54 -5.27
C THR A 574 12.46 23.92 -3.96
N GLY A 575 13.27 24.36 -2.96
CA GLY A 575 12.78 24.87 -1.69
C GLY A 575 11.86 26.08 -1.87
N LYS A 576 10.82 26.16 -1.07
CA LYS A 576 9.80 27.21 -1.07
C LYS A 576 9.95 28.11 0.16
N ALA A 577 9.39 29.30 0.09
CA ALA A 577 9.37 30.23 1.24
C ALA A 577 8.55 29.69 2.44
N THR A 578 7.74 28.67 2.20
CA THR A 578 6.95 27.96 3.22
C THR A 578 7.72 26.85 3.91
N ASP A 579 8.87 26.42 3.36
CA ASP A 579 9.68 25.36 3.94
C ASP A 579 10.49 25.88 5.12
N ASN A 580 10.66 25.05 6.13
CA ASN A 580 11.44 25.39 7.33
C ASN A 580 12.94 25.44 7.05
N SER A 581 13.39 24.78 5.98
CA SER A 581 14.78 24.79 5.51
C SER A 581 14.79 24.82 3.98
N GLY A 582 15.69 25.61 3.42
CA GLY A 582 15.99 25.55 1.98
C GLY A 582 16.93 24.39 1.62
N LEU A 583 17.44 23.65 2.62
CA LEU A 583 18.30 22.48 2.42
C LEU A 583 17.45 21.21 2.54
N LEU A 584 17.56 20.35 1.53
CA LEU A 584 16.85 19.08 1.46
C LEU A 584 17.83 17.91 1.58
N ASP A 585 17.51 16.95 2.42
CA ASP A 585 18.21 15.68 2.51
C ASP A 585 18.16 14.95 1.18
N THR A 586 19.31 14.36 0.77
CA THR A 586 19.39 13.62 -0.48
C THR A 586 18.63 12.29 -0.37
N PRO A 587 17.47 12.14 -1.01
CA PRO A 587 16.73 10.89 -0.95
C PRO A 587 17.47 9.80 -1.71
N GLN A 588 17.29 8.55 -1.26
CA GLN A 588 17.75 7.41 -2.03
C GLN A 588 17.06 7.34 -3.40
N LEU A 589 17.75 6.78 -4.40
CA LEU A 589 17.21 6.57 -5.75
C LEU A 589 16.64 5.16 -5.96
N ILE A 590 16.62 4.31 -4.94
CA ILE A 590 16.09 2.94 -5.04
C ILE A 590 14.63 2.98 -5.50
N ASN A 591 14.36 2.28 -6.60
CA ASN A 591 13.03 2.21 -7.23
C ASN A 591 12.41 3.59 -7.52
N VAL A 592 13.22 4.62 -7.75
CA VAL A 592 12.74 5.99 -7.99
C VAL A 592 11.73 6.08 -9.14
N GLY A 593 11.79 5.20 -10.11
CA GLY A 593 10.79 5.09 -11.19
C GLY A 593 9.37 4.76 -10.71
N LEU A 594 9.19 4.31 -9.46
CA LEU A 594 7.90 3.92 -8.88
C LEU A 594 7.30 4.99 -7.96
N THR A 595 8.04 6.04 -7.57
CA THR A 595 7.70 6.92 -6.44
C THR A 595 7.03 8.24 -6.85
N VAL A 596 6.24 8.25 -7.90
CA VAL A 596 5.44 9.43 -8.31
C VAL A 596 4.49 9.84 -7.15
N PRO A 597 4.32 11.16 -6.85
CA PRO A 597 4.98 12.32 -7.44
C PRO A 597 6.43 12.50 -6.96
N TYR A 598 7.16 13.47 -7.52
CA TYR A 598 8.56 13.73 -7.22
C TYR A 598 8.78 15.10 -6.59
N LEU A 599 10.01 15.33 -6.10
CA LEU A 599 10.45 16.43 -5.26
C LEU A 599 9.87 16.34 -3.85
N HIS A 600 10.42 17.14 -2.93
CA HIS A 600 10.06 17.05 -1.50
C HIS A 600 8.57 17.30 -1.23
N ASP A 601 7.91 18.07 -2.08
CA ASP A 601 6.52 18.49 -1.96
C ASP A 601 5.60 17.90 -3.04
N GLY A 602 6.06 16.90 -3.80
CA GLY A 602 5.27 16.20 -4.81
C GLY A 602 4.85 17.06 -6.01
N THR A 603 5.51 18.20 -6.26
CA THR A 603 5.10 19.10 -7.35
C THR A 603 5.41 18.57 -8.74
N ALA A 604 6.48 17.80 -8.92
CA ALA A 604 6.81 17.18 -10.20
C ALA A 604 6.06 15.85 -10.37
N LYS A 605 5.32 15.71 -11.47
CA LYS A 605 4.49 14.54 -11.77
C LYS A 605 5.21 13.47 -12.56
N THR A 606 6.32 13.83 -13.18
CA THR A 606 7.19 12.92 -13.93
C THR A 606 8.64 13.21 -13.59
N LEU A 607 9.52 12.25 -13.81
CA LEU A 607 10.97 12.48 -13.71
C LEU A 607 11.43 13.59 -14.67
N GLU A 608 10.82 13.71 -15.86
CA GLU A 608 11.14 14.74 -16.84
C GLU A 608 10.88 16.15 -16.28
N GLU A 609 9.75 16.36 -15.58
CA GLU A 609 9.37 17.66 -15.02
C GLU A 609 10.38 18.19 -13.99
N ILE A 610 11.09 17.32 -13.29
CA ILE A 610 12.15 17.74 -12.34
C ILE A 610 13.11 18.70 -13.02
N TRP A 611 13.52 18.42 -14.27
CA TRP A 611 14.50 19.22 -14.98
C TRP A 611 13.90 20.21 -15.98
N THR A 612 12.81 19.86 -16.64
CA THR A 612 12.20 20.74 -17.66
C THR A 612 11.37 21.88 -17.05
N VAL A 613 10.87 21.72 -15.82
CA VAL A 613 10.01 22.70 -15.14
C VAL A 613 10.67 23.27 -13.88
N TYR A 614 11.28 22.42 -13.05
CA TYR A 614 11.69 22.78 -11.70
C TYR A 614 13.19 23.00 -11.51
N ASN A 615 14.00 22.90 -12.60
CA ASN A 615 15.45 23.11 -12.54
C ASN A 615 15.97 24.20 -13.51
N PRO A 616 15.37 25.41 -13.59
CA PRO A 616 15.77 26.42 -14.56
C PRO A 616 17.19 26.96 -14.34
N GLN A 617 17.75 26.81 -13.14
CA GLN A 617 19.07 27.31 -12.74
C GLN A 617 20.14 26.21 -12.66
N ASP A 618 19.86 24.98 -13.10
CA ASP A 618 20.74 23.83 -12.99
C ASP A 618 21.19 23.48 -11.54
N LYS A 619 20.45 23.88 -10.52
CA LYS A 619 20.77 23.55 -9.12
C LYS A 619 20.54 22.07 -8.78
N HIS A 620 19.52 21.44 -9.39
CA HIS A 620 19.26 20.01 -9.26
C HIS A 620 19.93 19.22 -10.39
N GLY A 621 21.23 19.34 -10.48
CA GLY A 621 22.03 18.76 -11.56
C GLY A 621 22.10 19.64 -12.81
N ARG A 622 23.27 19.64 -13.45
CA ARG A 622 23.48 20.35 -14.72
C ARG A 622 22.82 19.59 -15.87
N THR A 623 21.65 20.05 -16.32
CA THR A 623 20.84 19.37 -17.34
C THR A 623 20.35 20.28 -18.47
N ASN A 624 20.43 21.62 -18.32
CA ASN A 624 19.95 22.57 -19.33
C ASN A 624 20.79 22.58 -20.63
N ASP A 625 21.92 21.90 -20.64
CA ASP A 625 22.73 21.68 -21.83
C ASP A 625 22.40 20.37 -22.59
N LEU A 626 21.53 19.49 -22.00
CA LEU A 626 21.13 18.24 -22.62
C LEU A 626 20.07 18.45 -23.70
N THR A 627 20.12 17.64 -24.73
CA THR A 627 19.02 17.47 -25.67
C THR A 627 17.90 16.65 -25.01
N LYS A 628 16.72 16.62 -25.62
CA LYS A 628 15.61 15.82 -25.14
C LYS A 628 15.95 14.32 -25.10
N ASP A 629 16.66 13.81 -26.12
CA ASP A 629 17.04 12.40 -26.18
C ASP A 629 18.04 12.04 -25.08
N GLU A 630 19.03 12.93 -24.82
CA GLU A 630 19.97 12.75 -23.71
C GLU A 630 19.27 12.79 -22.34
N LEU A 631 18.29 13.68 -22.17
CA LEU A 631 17.48 13.70 -20.94
C LEU A 631 16.66 12.42 -20.80
N ASN A 632 16.10 11.90 -21.88
CA ASN A 632 15.39 10.61 -21.87
C ASN A 632 16.33 9.46 -21.50
N ASP A 633 17.57 9.42 -22.03
CA ASP A 633 18.59 8.43 -21.66
C ASP A 633 18.92 8.51 -20.15
N LEU A 634 19.04 9.72 -19.58
CA LEU A 634 19.25 9.92 -18.15
C LEU A 634 18.06 9.38 -17.33
N ILE A 635 16.82 9.64 -17.75
CA ILE A 635 15.60 9.13 -17.11
C ILE A 635 15.54 7.60 -17.16
N GLU A 636 15.87 7.00 -18.32
CA GLU A 636 15.94 5.55 -18.45
C GLU A 636 16.96 4.91 -17.51
N TYR A 637 18.12 5.55 -17.30
CA TYR A 637 19.08 5.11 -16.29
C TYR A 637 18.53 5.24 -14.88
N LEU A 638 17.92 6.37 -14.52
CA LEU A 638 17.36 6.58 -13.18
C LEU A 638 16.26 5.56 -12.82
N ARG A 639 15.47 5.13 -13.80
CA ARG A 639 14.47 4.07 -13.59
C ARG A 639 15.09 2.74 -13.18
N THR A 640 16.36 2.49 -13.52
CA THR A 640 17.07 1.26 -13.13
C THR A 640 17.61 1.30 -11.69
N ARG A 641 17.51 2.43 -11.00
CA ARG A 641 18.10 2.61 -9.66
C ARG A 641 17.23 2.03 -8.53
#